data_7cd0237a0b74939f4f73f4f02d1e0fce
#
_entry.id   7cd0237a0b74939f4f73f4f02d1e0fce
#
_cell.length_a   1.000
_cell.length_b   1.000
_cell.length_c   1.000
_cell.angle_alpha   90.00
_cell.angle_beta   90.00
_cell.angle_gamma   90.00
#
_symmetry.space_group_name_H-M   'P 1'
#
loop_
_entity.id
_entity.type
_entity.pdbx_description
1 polymer ?
#
loop_
_entity_poly.entity_id
_entity_poly.type
_entity_poly.pdbx_seq_one_letter_code
_entity_poly.pdbx_strand_id
1 'polypeptide(L)'
;MTDATPFTWGPFLRDWSGEWSDSLSDDETYAREDETARRDRWLGFPAAAEERIAALEERLGRRMPPSYREFLAVSDGWRHAGGFITLLAGTAEARWHNDASGLAAMFAEYLDDDPTPEELRNVAVWRRGLQLDVESDAMSVVLDPEDVDENGEWAVYSWASWLAEPPERFPDFATFMRDKHREFHRLRARPADGEPEFANATTRRLDAQVEEARLWALSGDRERAERALDEAKGYGRPRADGLSDQIRRLLGQTDLSYQDLAIDPRYAVDLLPPLVADYARHRHRDDSGLKYSLRGATDDVMASAHALLEQVRSGTYRYTAAGPFGEAVERARESARWGDTDGAWRTMMDALPLWQPLGPDHLAPLGWVADPLLGPLLTSERGRAMLSTPRGGRPGGPRADDADRSDPEGLSWLADPAAPGDHTSYRFVLVEGVEPWDLPGRLADGEGAALDEPMTSFEARSRWLRGRREFSSFDDRALVAVGRAGARWSFAFDGDRPCLAPRRFVSPAAAACADARAVVVWGGLRDGYGDPFFHLSVARGGAELYAFTYADGEVRRTGPIPPDLDPDRFFPSQEGPAGTEAAISTERALLEAITGEFGVHLPRHAITWGRLHTFTTRSWIRPPQDGETFTVTRFEWGPN
;
A
#
# COMPACT_ATOMS: atom_id res chain seq x y z
N MET A 1 16.63 -20.78 13.94
CA MET A 1 16.55 -21.00 15.40
C MET A 1 17.65 -20.14 16.01
N THR A 2 17.31 -18.95 16.46
CA THR A 2 18.22 -18.08 17.21
C THR A 2 18.22 -18.59 18.64
N ASP A 3 19.40 -18.97 19.14
CA ASP A 3 19.66 -19.24 20.55
C ASP A 3 19.37 -17.93 21.35
N ALA A 4 18.12 -17.71 21.70
CA ALA A 4 17.75 -16.62 22.58
C ALA A 4 18.28 -16.96 23.98
N THR A 5 19.31 -16.26 24.40
CA THR A 5 19.78 -16.35 25.82
C THR A 5 18.56 -16.15 26.73
N PRO A 6 18.29 -17.06 27.67
CA PRO A 6 17.12 -16.95 28.53
C PRO A 6 17.16 -15.61 29.27
N PHE A 7 16.00 -14.94 29.32
CA PHE A 7 15.87 -13.65 30.02
C PHE A 7 16.19 -13.81 31.51
N THR A 8 17.02 -12.93 32.02
CA THR A 8 17.45 -12.96 33.44
C THR A 8 17.21 -11.61 34.10
N TRP A 9 16.39 -11.59 35.13
CA TRP A 9 16.00 -10.37 35.83
C TRP A 9 17.18 -9.58 36.43
N GLY A 10 18.11 -10.23 37.11
CA GLY A 10 19.19 -9.55 37.83
C GLY A 10 20.07 -8.65 36.96
N PRO A 11 20.64 -9.13 35.85
CA PRO A 11 21.37 -8.28 34.91
C PRO A 11 20.50 -7.18 34.30
N PHE A 12 19.30 -7.51 33.79
CA PHE A 12 18.39 -6.55 33.15
C PHE A 12 18.06 -5.35 34.08
N LEU A 13 17.70 -5.61 35.33
CA LEU A 13 17.33 -4.57 36.28
C LEU A 13 18.56 -3.73 36.72
N ARG A 14 19.74 -4.33 36.81
CA ARG A 14 20.98 -3.59 37.10
C ARG A 14 21.38 -2.66 35.97
N ASP A 15 21.31 -3.14 34.73
CA ASP A 15 21.62 -2.34 33.56
C ASP A 15 20.67 -1.14 33.45
N TRP A 16 19.35 -1.36 33.61
CA TRP A 16 18.36 -0.29 33.61
C TRP A 16 18.62 0.73 34.75
N SER A 17 18.87 0.26 35.98
CA SER A 17 19.17 1.16 37.12
C SER A 17 20.40 2.02 36.86
N GLY A 18 21.44 1.43 36.27
CA GLY A 18 22.65 2.15 35.89
C GLY A 18 22.34 3.24 34.84
N GLU A 19 21.64 2.89 33.80
CA GLU A 19 21.24 3.81 32.71
C GLU A 19 20.34 4.94 33.24
N TRP A 20 19.39 4.62 34.12
CA TRP A 20 18.55 5.62 34.77
C TRP A 20 19.38 6.60 35.60
N SER A 21 20.30 6.09 36.45
CA SER A 21 21.17 6.94 37.27
C SER A 21 22.05 7.86 36.43
N ASP A 22 22.55 7.37 35.30
CA ASP A 22 23.37 8.14 34.36
C ASP A 22 22.58 9.16 33.55
N SER A 23 21.24 9.05 33.50
CA SER A 23 20.35 9.98 32.77
C SER A 23 19.96 11.22 33.58
N LEU A 24 20.29 11.25 34.89
CA LEU A 24 19.88 12.35 35.76
C LEU A 24 20.92 13.49 35.73
N SER A 25 20.42 14.73 35.74
CA SER A 25 21.25 15.93 35.86
C SER A 25 21.80 16.12 37.27
N ASP A 26 23.00 16.66 37.39
CA ASP A 26 23.59 17.00 38.69
C ASP A 26 22.96 18.27 39.29
N ASP A 27 22.33 19.11 38.49
CA ASP A 27 21.76 20.40 38.89
C ASP A 27 20.29 20.30 39.33
N GLU A 28 19.63 19.15 39.15
CA GLU A 28 18.23 18.95 39.55
C GLU A 28 18.09 18.46 40.99
N THR A 29 17.04 18.98 41.67
CA THR A 29 16.69 18.51 43.03
C THR A 29 15.70 17.36 42.92
N TYR A 30 16.10 16.18 43.32
CA TYR A 30 15.29 14.96 43.31
C TYR A 30 14.64 14.68 44.68
N ALA A 31 13.58 13.87 44.67
CA ALA A 31 13.03 13.33 45.89
C ALA A 31 14.08 12.50 46.65
N ARG A 32 13.98 12.44 47.99
CA ARG A 32 14.96 11.74 48.84
C ARG A 32 15.12 10.27 48.45
N GLU A 33 14.04 9.62 48.03
CA GLU A 33 14.01 8.24 47.59
C GLU A 33 14.82 8.07 46.31
N ASP A 34 14.74 9.04 45.39
CA ASP A 34 15.46 9.04 44.11
C ASP A 34 16.94 9.33 44.32
N GLU A 35 17.31 10.23 45.24
CA GLU A 35 18.71 10.44 45.65
C GLU A 35 19.35 9.15 46.13
N THR A 36 18.62 8.33 46.90
CA THR A 36 19.07 7.04 47.36
C THR A 36 19.23 6.04 46.21
N ALA A 37 18.24 5.93 45.33
CA ALA A 37 18.29 5.06 44.17
C ALA A 37 19.43 5.43 43.20
N ARG A 38 19.68 6.74 43.00
CA ARG A 38 20.81 7.26 42.23
C ARG A 38 22.16 6.89 42.82
N ARG A 39 22.33 7.15 44.12
CA ARG A 39 23.59 6.84 44.82
C ARG A 39 23.91 5.35 44.80
N ASP A 40 22.90 4.52 45.07
CA ASP A 40 23.04 3.07 45.15
C ASP A 40 22.98 2.43 43.74
N ARG A 41 22.68 3.22 42.69
CA ARG A 41 22.48 2.79 41.30
C ARG A 41 21.52 1.60 41.20
N TRP A 42 20.42 1.68 41.98
CA TRP A 42 19.44 0.61 42.07
C TRP A 42 18.02 1.17 42.24
N LEU A 43 17.16 0.93 41.25
CA LEU A 43 15.75 1.33 41.23
C LEU A 43 14.84 0.39 42.01
N GLY A 44 15.32 -0.82 42.29
CA GLY A 44 14.54 -1.84 42.97
C GLY A 44 14.60 -1.70 44.50
N PHE A 45 14.03 -2.70 45.12
CA PHE A 45 13.99 -2.90 46.56
C PHE A 45 14.77 -4.18 46.92
N PRO A 46 15.02 -4.46 48.21
CA PRO A 46 15.55 -5.75 48.63
C PRO A 46 14.66 -6.89 48.12
N ALA A 47 15.26 -7.96 47.61
CA ALA A 47 14.56 -9.13 47.11
C ALA A 47 13.51 -9.66 48.10
N ALA A 48 12.35 -10.07 47.62
CA ALA A 48 11.38 -10.74 48.46
C ALA A 48 11.83 -12.17 48.78
N ALA A 49 11.83 -12.52 50.08
CA ALA A 49 12.02 -13.90 50.48
C ALA A 49 10.84 -14.77 50.04
N GLU A 50 11.07 -16.06 49.83
CA GLU A 50 10.03 -17.00 49.36
C GLU A 50 8.79 -16.98 50.27
N GLU A 51 8.96 -16.84 51.58
CA GLU A 51 7.87 -16.75 52.55
C GLU A 51 6.98 -15.53 52.33
N ARG A 52 7.54 -14.41 51.85
CA ARG A 52 6.77 -13.19 51.50
C ARG A 52 5.97 -13.38 50.22
N ILE A 53 6.57 -14.04 49.25
CA ILE A 53 5.88 -14.36 47.99
C ILE A 53 4.73 -15.33 48.24
N ALA A 54 4.98 -16.39 49.04
CA ALA A 54 3.95 -17.35 49.45
C ALA A 54 2.80 -16.68 50.23
N ALA A 55 3.11 -15.74 51.13
CA ALA A 55 2.12 -14.97 51.89
C ALA A 55 1.29 -14.05 50.97
N LEU A 56 1.88 -13.50 49.91
CA LEU A 56 1.15 -12.77 48.87
C LEU A 56 0.17 -13.71 48.14
N GLU A 57 0.65 -14.89 47.69
CA GLU A 57 -0.16 -15.89 47.00
C GLU A 57 -1.32 -16.38 47.87
N GLU A 58 -1.10 -16.62 49.16
CA GLU A 58 -2.13 -16.97 50.12
C GLU A 58 -3.17 -15.85 50.29
N ARG A 59 -2.71 -14.58 50.43
CA ARG A 59 -3.58 -13.41 50.57
C ARG A 59 -4.45 -13.18 49.37
N LEU A 60 -3.94 -13.44 48.15
CA LEU A 60 -4.68 -13.27 46.88
C LEU A 60 -5.47 -14.51 46.48
N GLY A 61 -5.20 -15.67 47.12
CA GLY A 61 -5.85 -16.94 46.80
C GLY A 61 -5.45 -17.54 45.45
N ARG A 62 -4.35 -17.06 44.87
CA ARG A 62 -3.84 -17.51 43.55
C ARG A 62 -2.30 -17.50 43.56
N ARG A 63 -1.73 -18.46 42.82
CA ARG A 63 -0.28 -18.46 42.54
C ARG A 63 0.04 -17.38 41.50
N MET A 64 1.12 -16.65 41.74
CA MET A 64 1.58 -15.61 40.81
C MET A 64 2.17 -16.20 39.52
N PRO A 65 2.06 -15.48 38.40
CA PRO A 65 2.69 -15.90 37.16
C PRO A 65 4.21 -15.97 37.30
N PRO A 66 4.87 -16.92 36.59
CA PRO A 66 6.31 -17.19 36.77
C PRO A 66 7.17 -15.94 36.64
N SER A 67 6.98 -15.11 35.61
CA SER A 67 7.81 -13.93 35.39
C SER A 67 7.69 -12.87 36.47
N TYR A 68 6.51 -12.65 37.04
CA TYR A 68 6.33 -11.70 38.15
C TYR A 68 6.91 -12.27 39.45
N ARG A 69 6.76 -13.57 39.66
CA ARG A 69 7.34 -14.27 40.83
C ARG A 69 8.87 -14.23 40.84
N GLU A 70 9.47 -14.49 39.68
CA GLU A 70 10.92 -14.37 39.49
C GLU A 70 11.42 -12.94 39.67
N PHE A 71 10.67 -11.94 39.21
CA PHE A 71 10.96 -10.53 39.45
C PHE A 71 10.98 -10.21 40.93
N LEU A 72 9.94 -10.61 41.70
CA LEU A 72 9.86 -10.37 43.13
C LEU A 72 11.04 -11.01 43.90
N ALA A 73 11.53 -12.15 43.46
CA ALA A 73 12.71 -12.80 44.03
C ALA A 73 14.02 -12.03 43.76
N VAL A 74 14.02 -11.04 42.86
CA VAL A 74 15.17 -10.15 42.60
C VAL A 74 14.92 -8.75 43.15
N SER A 75 13.70 -8.24 43.07
CA SER A 75 13.30 -6.91 43.56
C SER A 75 11.84 -6.93 44.03
N ASP A 76 11.59 -6.57 45.28
CA ASP A 76 10.24 -6.49 45.84
C ASP A 76 9.57 -5.15 45.53
N GLY A 77 9.31 -4.91 44.24
CA GLY A 77 8.82 -3.67 43.68
C GLY A 77 9.86 -2.96 42.80
N TRP A 78 9.47 -1.93 42.08
CA TRP A 78 10.33 -1.20 41.13
C TRP A 78 9.96 0.26 41.02
N ARG A 79 10.95 1.17 41.06
CA ARG A 79 10.78 2.60 40.81
C ARG A 79 10.97 2.94 39.33
N HIS A 80 10.29 3.96 38.86
CA HIS A 80 10.46 4.53 37.52
C HIS A 80 10.39 3.51 36.37
N ALA A 81 9.28 2.75 36.33
CA ALA A 81 9.02 1.82 35.24
C ALA A 81 8.53 2.57 33.99
N GLY A 82 9.44 2.95 33.11
CA GLY A 82 9.18 3.80 31.98
C GLY A 82 9.13 5.29 32.34
N GLY A 83 8.24 6.05 31.74
CA GLY A 83 8.11 7.49 31.92
C GLY A 83 7.01 7.92 32.89
N PHE A 84 6.02 7.05 33.13
CA PHE A 84 4.77 7.43 33.77
C PHE A 84 4.40 6.57 34.98
N ILE A 85 5.16 5.54 35.31
CA ILE A 85 4.94 4.69 36.47
C ILE A 85 6.07 4.95 37.47
N THR A 86 5.77 5.69 38.52
CA THR A 86 6.74 6.03 39.56
C THR A 86 7.05 4.84 40.44
N LEU A 87 6.05 4.00 40.78
CA LEU A 87 6.22 2.84 41.63
C LEU A 87 5.35 1.66 41.18
N LEU A 88 6.01 0.53 40.88
CA LEU A 88 5.37 -0.78 40.70
C LEU A 88 5.33 -1.58 41.99
N ALA A 89 4.27 -2.31 42.19
CA ALA A 89 3.96 -3.10 43.36
C ALA A 89 5.00 -4.20 43.65
N GLY A 90 5.37 -4.30 44.90
CA GLY A 90 6.00 -5.46 45.50
C GLY A 90 4.99 -6.37 46.21
N THR A 91 5.47 -7.28 47.05
CA THR A 91 4.62 -8.23 47.79
C THR A 91 3.64 -7.57 48.75
N ALA A 92 3.98 -6.37 49.26
CA ALA A 92 3.13 -5.63 50.22
C ALA A 92 1.97 -4.88 49.52
N GLU A 93 2.23 -4.29 48.36
CA GLU A 93 1.32 -3.39 47.67
C GLU A 93 0.41 -4.10 46.68
N ALA A 94 0.86 -5.21 46.08
CA ALA A 94 0.08 -5.95 45.06
C ALA A 94 -1.28 -6.37 45.62
N ARG A 95 -2.36 -6.00 44.97
CA ARG A 95 -3.75 -6.20 45.40
C ARG A 95 -4.69 -6.33 44.18
N TRP A 96 -5.84 -6.92 44.39
CA TRP A 96 -6.86 -6.91 43.37
C TRP A 96 -7.29 -5.47 43.06
N HIS A 97 -7.39 -5.18 41.78
CA HIS A 97 -7.79 -3.84 41.31
C HIS A 97 -9.20 -3.50 41.83
N ASN A 98 -9.33 -2.32 42.36
CA ASN A 98 -10.63 -1.75 42.72
C ASN A 98 -10.98 -0.69 41.65
N ASP A 99 -11.88 -1.02 40.74
CA ASP A 99 -12.27 -0.16 39.61
C ASP A 99 -13.04 1.10 40.08
N ALA A 100 -12.41 1.88 40.95
CA ALA A 100 -12.98 3.10 41.51
C ALA A 100 -13.16 4.21 40.46
N SER A 101 -12.35 4.18 39.41
CA SER A 101 -12.42 5.11 38.27
C SER A 101 -13.45 4.69 37.21
N GLY A 102 -14.04 3.49 37.32
CA GLY A 102 -15.07 3.00 36.43
C GLY A 102 -14.58 2.62 35.03
N LEU A 103 -13.32 2.16 34.89
CA LEU A 103 -12.74 1.78 33.61
C LEU A 103 -13.53 0.67 32.92
N ALA A 104 -14.00 -0.34 33.67
CA ALA A 104 -14.82 -1.40 33.12
C ALA A 104 -16.15 -0.88 32.52
N ALA A 105 -16.76 0.14 33.17
CA ALA A 105 -17.98 0.74 32.63
C ALA A 105 -17.66 1.60 31.41
N MET A 106 -16.59 2.36 31.45
CA MET A 106 -16.13 3.20 30.32
C MET A 106 -15.89 2.34 29.07
N PHE A 107 -15.10 1.27 29.18
CA PHE A 107 -14.83 0.38 28.02
C PHE A 107 -16.06 -0.38 27.57
N ALA A 108 -17.02 -0.68 28.46
CA ALA A 108 -18.27 -1.30 28.07
C ALA A 108 -19.17 -0.39 27.22
N GLU A 109 -19.05 0.94 27.33
CA GLU A 109 -19.79 1.89 26.51
C GLU A 109 -19.31 1.93 25.03
N TYR A 110 -18.11 1.43 24.77
CA TYR A 110 -17.53 1.37 23.40
C TYR A 110 -17.72 0.01 22.72
N LEU A 111 -18.40 -0.95 23.38
CA LEU A 111 -18.68 -2.26 22.76
C LEU A 111 -19.73 -2.15 21.67
N ASP A 112 -19.49 -2.78 20.55
CA ASP A 112 -20.48 -2.98 19.49
C ASP A 112 -21.54 -4.04 19.87
N ASP A 113 -22.59 -4.18 19.05
CA ASP A 113 -23.67 -5.16 19.26
C ASP A 113 -23.17 -6.63 19.26
N ASP A 114 -22.05 -6.91 18.59
CA ASP A 114 -21.38 -8.23 18.54
C ASP A 114 -19.89 -8.10 18.87
N PRO A 115 -19.54 -7.90 20.15
CA PRO A 115 -18.19 -7.61 20.56
C PRO A 115 -17.26 -8.81 20.40
N THR A 116 -16.04 -8.55 19.97
CA THR A 116 -14.98 -9.55 19.87
C THR A 116 -14.55 -10.07 21.25
N PRO A 117 -13.93 -11.27 21.32
CA PRO A 117 -13.35 -11.76 22.57
C PRO A 117 -12.28 -10.85 23.18
N GLU A 118 -11.59 -10.06 22.36
CA GLU A 118 -10.59 -9.08 22.80
C GLU A 118 -11.26 -7.89 23.48
N GLU A 119 -12.28 -7.30 22.88
CA GLU A 119 -13.06 -6.20 23.46
C GLU A 119 -13.68 -6.60 24.80
N LEU A 120 -14.22 -7.81 24.89
CA LEU A 120 -14.76 -8.34 26.16
C LEU A 120 -13.66 -8.48 27.23
N ARG A 121 -12.44 -8.90 26.87
CA ARG A 121 -11.30 -8.94 27.81
C ARG A 121 -10.93 -7.55 28.28
N ASN A 122 -10.88 -6.56 27.40
CA ASN A 122 -10.56 -5.16 27.71
C ASN A 122 -11.54 -4.54 28.73
N VAL A 123 -12.78 -5.00 28.77
CA VAL A 123 -13.75 -4.63 29.80
C VAL A 123 -13.54 -5.41 31.10
N ALA A 124 -13.40 -6.73 30.99
CA ALA A 124 -13.41 -7.62 32.15
C ALA A 124 -12.16 -7.48 33.04
N VAL A 125 -11.00 -7.17 32.45
CA VAL A 125 -9.72 -7.10 33.16
C VAL A 125 -9.73 -6.11 34.33
N TRP A 126 -10.43 -4.98 34.21
CA TRP A 126 -10.52 -3.95 35.26
C TRP A 126 -11.31 -4.41 36.48
N ARG A 127 -12.10 -5.46 36.39
CA ARG A 127 -12.88 -6.00 37.51
C ARG A 127 -12.17 -7.13 38.27
N ARG A 128 -11.14 -7.75 37.65
CA ARG A 128 -10.51 -8.97 38.18
C ARG A 128 -8.99 -8.94 38.22
N GLY A 129 -8.39 -7.92 37.57
CA GLY A 129 -6.93 -7.80 37.44
C GLY A 129 -6.22 -7.58 38.78
N LEU A 130 -4.98 -8.04 38.87
CA LEU A 130 -4.07 -7.72 39.97
C LEU A 130 -3.39 -6.40 39.66
N GLN A 131 -3.66 -5.36 40.44
CA GLN A 131 -3.09 -4.02 40.26
C GLN A 131 -1.61 -4.01 40.57
N LEU A 132 -0.81 -3.45 39.65
CA LEU A 132 0.64 -3.31 39.76
C LEU A 132 1.10 -1.86 39.90
N ASP A 133 0.35 -0.88 39.39
CA ASP A 133 0.65 0.54 39.60
C ASP A 133 0.31 0.95 41.03
N VAL A 134 1.32 1.28 41.81
CA VAL A 134 1.15 1.85 43.16
C VAL A 134 1.08 3.36 43.09
N GLU A 135 1.98 3.95 42.30
CA GLU A 135 2.05 5.36 41.99
C GLU A 135 2.35 5.55 40.50
N SER A 136 1.49 6.27 39.79
CA SER A 136 1.61 6.52 38.37
C SER A 136 0.99 7.84 37.97
N ASP A 137 1.44 8.41 36.86
CA ASP A 137 0.82 9.57 36.22
C ASP A 137 -0.27 9.08 35.27
N ALA A 138 -1.51 9.02 35.78
CA ALA A 138 -2.72 8.65 35.02
C ALA A 138 -2.63 7.35 34.19
N MET A 139 -1.80 6.41 34.63
CA MET A 139 -1.69 5.06 34.08
C MET A 139 -2.30 4.02 35.02
N SER A 140 -2.89 2.98 34.44
CA SER A 140 -3.36 1.79 35.16
C SER A 140 -2.68 0.56 34.57
N VAL A 141 -2.14 -0.30 35.44
CA VAL A 141 -1.44 -1.53 35.05
C VAL A 141 -1.98 -2.70 35.87
N VAL A 142 -2.48 -3.72 35.19
CA VAL A 142 -3.02 -4.91 35.85
C VAL A 142 -2.54 -6.21 35.19
N LEU A 143 -2.35 -7.26 35.98
CA LEU A 143 -2.16 -8.64 35.51
C LEU A 143 -3.51 -9.36 35.50
N ASP A 144 -3.87 -10.01 34.39
CA ASP A 144 -5.16 -10.73 34.27
C ASP A 144 -5.01 -12.23 34.62
N PRO A 145 -5.57 -12.69 35.76
CA PRO A 145 -5.50 -14.09 36.17
C PRO A 145 -6.35 -15.05 35.32
N GLU A 146 -7.10 -14.54 34.33
CA GLU A 146 -7.90 -15.34 33.42
C GLU A 146 -7.41 -15.30 31.96
N ASP A 147 -6.48 -14.42 31.65
CA ASP A 147 -5.73 -14.39 30.38
C ASP A 147 -4.36 -15.03 30.61
N VAL A 148 -4.33 -16.36 30.64
CA VAL A 148 -3.18 -17.17 31.05
C VAL A 148 -2.69 -18.00 29.87
N ASP A 149 -1.39 -18.00 29.61
CA ASP A 149 -0.78 -18.82 28.57
C ASP A 149 -0.51 -20.28 29.05
N GLU A 150 0.03 -21.10 28.14
CA GLU A 150 0.37 -22.51 28.41
C GLU A 150 1.48 -22.70 29.46
N ASN A 151 2.28 -21.67 29.71
CA ASN A 151 3.34 -21.67 30.70
C ASN A 151 2.89 -21.15 32.08
N GLY A 152 1.64 -20.70 32.19
CA GLY A 152 1.08 -20.11 33.40
C GLY A 152 1.39 -18.64 33.56
N GLU A 153 1.88 -17.96 32.53
CA GLU A 153 2.05 -16.50 32.51
C GLU A 153 0.70 -15.80 32.38
N TRP A 154 0.53 -14.72 33.12
CA TRP A 154 -0.64 -13.86 33.05
C TRP A 154 -0.36 -12.67 32.15
N ALA A 155 -1.27 -12.35 31.25
CA ALA A 155 -1.15 -11.15 30.44
C ALA A 155 -1.20 -9.89 31.29
N VAL A 156 -0.35 -8.91 30.96
CA VAL A 156 -0.38 -7.56 31.55
C VAL A 156 -1.19 -6.65 30.66
N TYR A 157 -2.09 -5.88 31.23
CA TYR A 157 -2.82 -4.80 30.55
C TYR A 157 -2.38 -3.46 31.10
N SER A 158 -2.01 -2.55 30.22
CA SER A 158 -1.60 -1.19 30.53
C SER A 158 -2.45 -0.20 29.78
N TRP A 159 -2.96 0.82 30.46
CA TRP A 159 -3.76 1.87 29.86
C TRP A 159 -3.42 3.24 30.43
N ALA A 160 -3.35 4.23 29.55
CA ALA A 160 -3.11 5.63 29.91
C ALA A 160 -4.34 6.47 29.58
N SER A 161 -4.81 7.29 30.53
CA SER A 161 -6.04 8.07 30.40
C SER A 161 -6.01 9.14 29.30
N TRP A 162 -4.84 9.54 28.83
CA TRP A 162 -4.66 10.52 27.74
C TRP A 162 -4.63 9.86 26.34
N LEU A 163 -4.60 8.53 26.24
CA LEU A 163 -4.70 7.81 25.00
C LEU A 163 -6.17 7.46 24.72
N ALA A 164 -6.66 7.78 23.53
CA ALA A 164 -8.00 7.38 23.09
C ALA A 164 -7.96 5.98 22.43
N GLU A 165 -7.20 5.06 23.03
CA GLU A 165 -6.94 3.71 22.53
C GLU A 165 -7.35 2.66 23.59
N PRO A 166 -7.67 1.42 23.19
CA PRO A 166 -7.90 0.33 24.12
C PRO A 166 -6.62 0.01 24.93
N PRO A 167 -6.74 -0.73 26.05
CA PRO A 167 -5.59 -1.15 26.84
C PRO A 167 -4.59 -1.95 26.01
N GLU A 168 -3.31 -1.62 26.14
CA GLU A 168 -2.23 -2.40 25.54
C GLU A 168 -2.04 -3.71 26.30
N ARG A 169 -2.00 -4.84 25.58
CA ARG A 169 -1.86 -6.18 26.12
C ARG A 169 -0.43 -6.71 25.90
N PHE A 170 0.24 -7.10 26.97
CA PHE A 170 1.53 -7.79 26.95
C PHE A 170 1.34 -9.26 27.36
N PRO A 171 2.01 -10.22 26.70
CA PRO A 171 1.80 -11.65 26.98
C PRO A 171 2.24 -12.07 28.39
N ASP A 172 3.22 -11.38 28.97
CA ASP A 172 3.79 -11.66 30.27
C ASP A 172 4.41 -10.40 30.91
N PHE A 173 4.75 -10.48 32.19
CA PHE A 173 5.33 -9.37 32.93
C PHE A 173 6.77 -9.02 32.48
N ALA A 174 7.55 -9.98 32.00
CA ALA A 174 8.89 -9.71 31.49
C ALA A 174 8.84 -8.91 30.18
N THR A 175 7.86 -9.19 29.31
CA THR A 175 7.63 -8.42 28.07
C THR A 175 7.18 -7.00 28.39
N PHE A 176 6.27 -6.82 29.35
CA PHE A 176 5.87 -5.51 29.84
C PHE A 176 7.07 -4.70 30.36
N MET A 177 7.91 -5.27 31.22
CA MET A 177 9.06 -4.56 31.77
C MET A 177 10.10 -4.21 30.70
N ARG A 178 10.29 -5.06 29.69
CA ARG A 178 11.14 -4.73 28.53
C ARG A 178 10.57 -3.58 27.72
N ASP A 179 9.26 -3.49 27.58
CA ASP A 179 8.61 -2.37 26.92
C ASP A 179 8.79 -1.07 27.73
N LYS A 180 8.63 -1.11 29.03
CA LYS A 180 8.86 0.06 29.89
C LYS A 180 10.33 0.52 29.87
N HIS A 181 11.29 -0.39 29.75
CA HIS A 181 12.69 -0.03 29.50
C HIS A 181 12.90 0.64 28.13
N ARG A 182 12.21 0.17 27.09
CA ARG A 182 12.20 0.84 25.77
C ARG A 182 11.61 2.24 25.86
N GLU A 183 10.48 2.38 26.55
CA GLU A 183 9.83 3.67 26.78
C GLU A 183 10.77 4.65 27.51
N PHE A 184 11.49 4.21 28.54
CA PHE A 184 12.50 5.00 29.22
C PHE A 184 13.53 5.59 28.26
N HIS A 185 14.03 4.80 27.31
CA HIS A 185 14.96 5.27 26.28
C HIS A 185 14.28 6.18 25.26
N ARG A 186 13.08 5.80 24.78
CA ARG A 186 12.32 6.55 23.76
C ARG A 186 12.02 7.97 24.21
N LEU A 187 11.68 8.17 25.45
CA LEU A 187 11.40 9.50 26.01
C LEU A 187 12.65 10.39 26.10
N ARG A 188 13.84 9.80 26.11
CA ARG A 188 15.13 10.51 26.15
C ARG A 188 15.83 10.58 24.80
N ALA A 189 15.25 10.00 23.77
CA ALA A 189 15.86 9.94 22.44
C ALA A 189 15.95 11.30 21.74
N ARG A 190 15.09 12.25 22.14
CA ARG A 190 15.06 13.62 21.60
C ARG A 190 15.29 14.60 22.75
N PRO A 191 16.56 14.97 23.02
CA PRO A 191 16.86 15.98 24.04
C PRO A 191 16.22 17.32 23.65
N ALA A 192 15.91 18.14 24.64
CA ALA A 192 15.50 19.52 24.41
C ALA A 192 16.67 20.33 23.79
N ASP A 193 16.32 21.46 23.15
CA ASP A 193 17.34 22.31 22.50
C ASP A 193 18.45 22.70 23.47
N GLY A 194 19.67 22.27 23.16
CA GLY A 194 20.86 22.55 23.97
C GLY A 194 21.21 21.49 25.02
N GLU A 195 20.40 20.47 25.21
CA GLU A 195 20.73 19.34 26.06
C GLU A 195 21.62 18.33 25.33
N PRO A 196 22.55 17.65 26.07
CA PRO A 196 23.36 16.60 25.48
C PRO A 196 22.50 15.38 25.11
N GLU A 197 22.88 14.70 24.06
CA GLU A 197 22.24 13.44 23.67
C GLU A 197 22.42 12.39 24.79
N PHE A 198 21.33 11.69 25.12
CA PHE A 198 21.37 10.56 26.06
C PHE A 198 22.08 9.37 25.42
N ALA A 199 23.38 9.23 25.71
CA ALA A 199 24.24 8.23 25.12
C ALA A 199 24.82 7.27 26.20
N ASN A 200 24.47 5.99 26.09
CA ASN A 200 24.94 4.93 26.97
C ASN A 200 25.38 3.68 26.16
N ALA A 201 25.62 2.56 26.83
CA ALA A 201 25.99 1.32 26.14
C ALA A 201 24.86 0.78 25.24
N THR A 202 23.61 0.85 25.71
CA THR A 202 22.43 0.40 24.97
C THR A 202 22.19 1.25 23.72
N THR A 203 22.23 2.58 23.83
CA THR A 203 22.04 3.46 22.67
C THR A 203 23.13 3.26 21.63
N ARG A 204 24.42 3.17 22.04
CA ARG A 204 25.54 2.92 21.11
C ARG A 204 25.43 1.56 20.42
N ARG A 205 25.01 0.51 21.14
CA ARG A 205 24.76 -0.83 20.55
C ARG A 205 23.66 -0.74 19.49
N LEU A 206 22.56 -0.08 19.81
CA LEU A 206 21.41 0.07 18.91
C LEU A 206 21.74 0.94 17.67
N ASP A 207 22.55 1.99 17.84
CA ASP A 207 23.01 2.80 16.71
C ASP A 207 23.91 2.00 15.77
N ALA A 208 24.78 1.17 16.30
CA ALA A 208 25.57 0.22 15.51
C ALA A 208 24.66 -0.79 14.79
N GLN A 209 23.62 -1.28 15.47
CA GLN A 209 22.63 -2.18 14.89
C GLN A 209 21.82 -1.52 13.76
N VAL A 210 21.46 -0.23 13.88
CA VAL A 210 20.80 0.54 12.80
C VAL A 210 21.72 0.64 11.58
N GLU A 211 23.01 0.88 11.77
CA GLU A 211 23.96 0.91 10.66
C GLU A 211 24.11 -0.46 9.98
N GLU A 212 24.16 -1.54 10.75
CA GLU A 212 24.14 -2.90 10.19
C GLU A 212 22.84 -3.19 9.44
N ALA A 213 21.68 -2.80 9.99
CA ALA A 213 20.38 -2.95 9.35
C ALA A 213 20.31 -2.21 8.01
N ARG A 214 20.88 -1.00 7.94
CA ARG A 214 21.05 -0.26 6.68
C ARG A 214 21.84 -1.07 5.66
N LEU A 215 22.94 -1.67 6.06
CA LEU A 215 23.77 -2.49 5.16
C LEU A 215 23.03 -3.75 4.69
N TRP A 216 22.28 -4.41 5.57
CA TRP A 216 21.44 -5.56 5.20
C TRP A 216 20.34 -5.15 4.21
N ALA A 217 19.66 -4.04 4.46
CA ALA A 217 18.65 -3.51 3.54
C ALA A 217 19.22 -3.21 2.15
N LEU A 218 20.41 -2.62 2.07
CA LEU A 218 21.08 -2.34 0.80
C LEU A 218 21.56 -3.60 0.09
N SER A 219 21.89 -4.67 0.82
CA SER A 219 22.29 -5.96 0.24
C SER A 219 21.10 -6.87 -0.13
N GLY A 220 19.86 -6.43 0.17
CA GLY A 220 18.64 -7.18 -0.16
C GLY A 220 18.12 -8.07 0.96
N ASP A 221 18.76 -8.10 2.14
CA ASP A 221 18.28 -8.84 3.32
C ASP A 221 17.27 -7.99 4.12
N ARG A 222 16.10 -7.78 3.50
CA ARG A 222 15.03 -6.94 4.03
C ARG A 222 14.56 -7.40 5.42
N GLU A 223 14.26 -8.68 5.56
CA GLU A 223 13.66 -9.20 6.80
C GLU A 223 14.55 -9.06 8.02
N ARG A 224 15.87 -9.23 7.82
CA ARG A 224 16.84 -9.00 8.86
C ARG A 224 16.96 -7.52 9.21
N ALA A 225 16.94 -6.66 8.19
CA ALA A 225 16.96 -5.21 8.37
C ALA A 225 15.74 -4.72 9.16
N GLU A 226 14.52 -5.15 8.77
CA GLU A 226 13.28 -4.76 9.45
C GLU A 226 13.30 -5.13 10.94
N ARG A 227 13.64 -6.38 11.28
CA ARG A 227 13.71 -6.81 12.70
C ARG A 227 14.67 -5.96 13.53
N ALA A 228 15.82 -5.61 12.96
CA ALA A 228 16.81 -4.80 13.66
C ALA A 228 16.37 -3.33 13.80
N LEU A 229 15.73 -2.79 12.79
CA LEU A 229 15.16 -1.44 12.83
C LEU A 229 13.98 -1.35 13.80
N ASP A 230 13.10 -2.35 13.85
CA ASP A 230 11.96 -2.38 14.76
C ASP A 230 12.42 -2.43 16.23
N GLU A 231 13.48 -3.21 16.54
CA GLU A 231 14.09 -3.16 17.88
C GLU A 231 14.59 -1.75 18.21
N ALA A 232 15.41 -1.15 17.33
CA ALA A 232 16.01 0.16 17.56
C ALA A 232 14.93 1.27 17.63
N LYS A 233 13.88 1.18 16.82
CA LYS A 233 12.71 2.06 16.85
C LYS A 233 12.00 2.02 18.21
N GLY A 234 11.82 0.83 18.78
CA GLY A 234 11.25 0.68 20.13
C GLY A 234 11.99 1.50 21.19
N TYR A 235 13.30 1.69 21.04
CA TYR A 235 14.14 2.53 21.90
C TYR A 235 14.26 4.00 21.43
N GLY A 236 13.50 4.40 20.41
CA GLY A 236 13.49 5.77 19.89
C GLY A 236 14.77 6.19 19.15
N ARG A 237 15.53 5.23 18.59
CA ARG A 237 16.76 5.62 17.88
C ARG A 237 16.44 6.42 16.63
N PRO A 238 17.01 7.65 16.46
CA PRO A 238 16.53 8.65 15.51
C PRO A 238 16.49 8.19 14.05
N ARG A 239 17.47 7.37 13.63
CA ARG A 239 17.57 6.89 12.24
C ARG A 239 16.65 5.70 11.93
N ALA A 240 16.23 4.96 12.98
CA ALA A 240 15.51 3.70 12.80
C ALA A 240 14.13 3.90 12.14
N ASP A 241 13.38 4.92 12.56
CA ASP A 241 12.08 5.26 12.02
C ASP A 241 12.17 5.57 10.52
N GLY A 242 13.00 6.53 10.14
CA GLY A 242 13.13 6.98 8.76
C GLY A 242 13.62 5.88 7.79
N LEU A 243 14.48 4.97 8.25
CA LEU A 243 14.92 3.83 7.46
C LEU A 243 13.82 2.76 7.35
N SER A 244 13.12 2.45 8.44
CA SER A 244 11.98 1.52 8.44
C SER A 244 10.86 2.00 7.53
N ASP A 245 10.53 3.28 7.59
CA ASP A 245 9.45 3.87 6.81
C ASP A 245 9.73 3.89 5.30
N GLN A 246 11.00 4.02 4.87
CA GLN A 246 11.36 3.85 3.46
C GLN A 246 11.08 2.42 2.96
N ILE A 247 11.37 1.41 3.79
CA ILE A 247 11.03 0.01 3.48
C ILE A 247 9.51 -0.16 3.36
N ARG A 248 8.78 0.33 4.34
CA ARG A 248 7.31 0.25 4.39
C ARG A 248 6.64 0.98 3.22
N ARG A 249 7.23 2.10 2.77
CA ARG A 249 6.72 2.84 1.61
C ARG A 249 6.73 2.01 0.34
N LEU A 250 7.79 1.25 0.11
CA LEU A 250 7.87 0.31 -1.03
C LEU A 250 6.92 -0.88 -0.90
N LEU A 251 6.49 -1.22 0.31
CA LEU A 251 5.48 -2.24 0.57
C LEU A 251 4.03 -1.72 0.45
N GLY A 252 3.86 -0.45 0.07
CA GLY A 252 2.55 0.17 -0.19
C GLY A 252 1.93 0.87 1.01
N GLN A 253 2.64 1.03 2.13
CA GLN A 253 2.15 1.80 3.27
C GLN A 253 2.29 3.31 3.00
N THR A 254 1.31 4.10 3.43
CA THR A 254 1.26 5.56 3.18
C THR A 254 1.27 6.42 4.45
N ASP A 255 0.88 5.85 5.60
CA ASP A 255 0.88 6.56 6.89
C ASP A 255 2.26 6.47 7.55
N LEU A 256 3.25 7.19 6.97
CA LEU A 256 4.65 7.09 7.33
C LEU A 256 5.21 8.42 7.81
N SER A 257 6.18 8.35 8.72
CA SER A 257 6.73 9.49 9.46
C SER A 257 8.19 9.79 9.13
N TYR A 258 8.62 9.69 7.85
CA TYR A 258 9.98 10.09 7.45
C TYR A 258 10.11 11.55 7.04
N GLN A 259 9.19 12.42 7.49
CA GLN A 259 9.20 13.84 7.16
C GLN A 259 10.52 14.54 7.51
N ASP A 260 11.15 14.17 8.61
CA ASP A 260 12.42 14.77 9.04
C ASP A 260 13.53 14.56 7.98
N LEU A 261 13.55 13.39 7.33
CA LEU A 261 14.44 13.11 6.21
C LEU A 261 13.99 13.81 4.91
N ALA A 262 12.69 13.89 4.67
CA ALA A 262 12.14 14.51 3.47
C ALA A 262 12.36 16.03 3.43
N ILE A 263 12.47 16.69 4.58
CA ILE A 263 12.82 18.12 4.67
C ILE A 263 14.33 18.40 4.70
N ASP A 264 15.19 17.38 4.87
CA ASP A 264 16.64 17.53 4.73
C ASP A 264 16.97 17.74 3.23
N PRO A 265 17.63 18.85 2.85
CA PRO A 265 17.94 19.15 1.45
C PRO A 265 18.72 18.05 0.72
N ARG A 266 19.46 17.21 1.43
CA ARG A 266 20.22 16.08 0.84
C ARG A 266 19.29 15.01 0.29
N TYR A 267 18.16 14.76 0.96
CA TYR A 267 17.24 13.68 0.65
C TYR A 267 15.94 14.16 0.02
N ALA A 268 15.63 15.45 0.12
CA ALA A 268 14.37 16.05 -0.34
C ALA A 268 14.04 15.74 -1.80
N VAL A 269 15.06 15.68 -2.68
CA VAL A 269 14.86 15.36 -4.10
C VAL A 269 14.20 13.98 -4.31
N ASP A 270 14.37 13.05 -3.39
CA ASP A 270 13.89 11.68 -3.50
C ASP A 270 12.82 11.32 -2.46
N LEU A 271 12.89 11.88 -1.25
CA LEU A 271 11.97 11.53 -0.17
C LEU A 271 10.77 12.47 -0.05
N LEU A 272 10.87 13.73 -0.50
CA LEU A 272 9.76 14.67 -0.46
C LEU A 272 8.63 14.34 -1.47
N PRO A 273 8.91 13.91 -2.73
CA PRO A 273 7.86 13.67 -3.72
C PRO A 273 6.81 12.65 -3.30
N PRO A 274 7.13 11.47 -2.73
CA PRO A 274 6.13 10.52 -2.27
C PRO A 274 5.20 11.08 -1.19
N LEU A 275 5.73 11.87 -0.23
CA LEU A 275 4.93 12.51 0.82
C LEU A 275 3.95 13.53 0.24
N VAL A 276 4.43 14.36 -0.71
CA VAL A 276 3.58 15.34 -1.39
C VAL A 276 2.51 14.65 -2.25
N ALA A 277 2.85 13.51 -2.89
CA ALA A 277 1.88 12.73 -3.66
C ALA A 277 0.81 12.11 -2.77
N ASP A 278 1.17 11.60 -1.59
CA ASP A 278 0.22 11.07 -0.62
C ASP A 278 -0.70 12.19 -0.10
N TYR A 279 -0.13 13.37 0.20
CA TYR A 279 -0.91 14.54 0.55
C TYR A 279 -1.91 14.96 -0.55
N ALA A 280 -1.47 14.96 -1.81
CA ALA A 280 -2.31 15.34 -2.95
C ALA A 280 -3.52 14.43 -3.17
N ARG A 281 -3.46 13.15 -2.76
CA ARG A 281 -4.58 12.19 -2.86
C ARG A 281 -5.74 12.54 -1.95
N HIS A 282 -5.50 13.26 -0.85
CA HIS A 282 -6.52 13.69 0.10
C HIS A 282 -7.15 15.01 -0.37
N ARG A 283 -8.14 14.95 -1.26
CA ARG A 283 -8.76 16.06 -2.02
C ARG A 283 -9.31 17.24 -1.18
N HIS A 284 -9.46 17.07 0.12
CA HIS A 284 -10.06 18.09 1.01
C HIS A 284 -9.04 18.82 1.89
N ARG A 285 -7.76 18.55 1.73
CA ARG A 285 -6.72 19.26 2.49
C ARG A 285 -6.36 20.55 1.78
N ASP A 286 -6.49 21.65 2.48
CA ASP A 286 -6.00 22.96 2.07
C ASP A 286 -4.46 23.01 2.19
N ASP A 287 -3.84 24.05 1.65
CA ASP A 287 -2.38 24.18 1.68
C ASP A 287 -1.82 24.35 3.11
N SER A 288 -2.66 24.70 4.11
CA SER A 288 -2.24 24.79 5.52
C SER A 288 -1.87 23.41 6.09
N GLY A 289 -2.53 22.35 5.65
CA GLY A 289 -2.23 20.97 6.05
C GLY A 289 -0.86 20.50 5.57
N LEU A 290 -0.38 20.95 4.40
CA LEU A 290 0.97 20.60 3.93
C LEU A 290 2.05 21.13 4.86
N LYS A 291 1.89 22.37 5.36
CA LYS A 291 2.80 22.97 6.34
C LYS A 291 2.83 22.17 7.65
N TYR A 292 1.67 21.66 8.08
CA TYR A 292 1.59 20.80 9.25
C TYR A 292 2.30 19.45 9.03
N SER A 293 2.12 18.86 7.84
CA SER A 293 2.76 17.60 7.46
C SER A 293 4.29 17.71 7.27
N LEU A 294 4.81 18.92 7.02
CA LEU A 294 6.24 19.20 6.84
C LEU A 294 6.75 20.14 7.95
N ARG A 295 6.35 19.87 9.19
CA ARG A 295 6.74 20.67 10.34
C ARG A 295 8.26 20.71 10.49
N GLY A 296 8.84 21.90 10.64
CA GLY A 296 10.29 22.10 10.72
C GLY A 296 10.97 22.37 9.37
N ALA A 297 10.23 22.30 8.24
CA ALA A 297 10.78 22.66 6.93
C ALA A 297 11.16 24.13 6.85
N THR A 298 12.27 24.44 6.18
CA THR A 298 12.67 25.81 5.82
C THR A 298 11.72 26.38 4.76
N ASP A 299 11.73 27.72 4.60
CA ASP A 299 10.91 28.38 3.57
C ASP A 299 11.24 27.88 2.15
N ASP A 300 12.51 27.56 1.86
CA ASP A 300 12.93 27.02 0.56
C ASP A 300 12.39 25.61 0.31
N VAL A 301 12.40 24.75 1.33
CA VAL A 301 11.80 23.39 1.24
C VAL A 301 10.29 23.49 1.10
N MET A 302 9.63 24.40 1.80
CA MET A 302 8.19 24.65 1.66
C MET A 302 7.83 25.16 0.27
N ALA A 303 8.60 26.09 -0.29
CA ALA A 303 8.39 26.56 -1.66
C ALA A 303 8.55 25.42 -2.68
N SER A 304 9.55 24.56 -2.49
CA SER A 304 9.76 23.36 -3.31
C SER A 304 8.60 22.37 -3.18
N ALA A 305 8.08 22.15 -1.97
CA ALA A 305 6.93 21.27 -1.71
C ALA A 305 5.64 21.77 -2.38
N HIS A 306 5.39 23.10 -2.36
CA HIS A 306 4.24 23.68 -3.06
C HIS A 306 4.36 23.55 -4.58
N ALA A 307 5.55 23.85 -5.14
CA ALA A 307 5.79 23.67 -6.57
C ALA A 307 5.61 22.20 -7.00
N LEU A 308 6.08 21.28 -6.18
CA LEU A 308 5.93 19.84 -6.37
C LEU A 308 4.46 19.40 -6.28
N LEU A 309 3.70 19.95 -5.33
CA LEU A 309 2.26 19.67 -5.18
C LEU A 309 1.48 20.04 -6.45
N GLU A 310 1.80 21.19 -7.06
CA GLU A 310 1.19 21.60 -8.32
C GLU A 310 1.56 20.65 -9.46
N GLN A 311 2.82 20.21 -9.54
CA GLN A 311 3.25 19.24 -10.54
C GLN A 311 2.57 17.87 -10.36
N VAL A 312 2.42 17.41 -9.11
CA VAL A 312 1.72 16.14 -8.80
C VAL A 312 0.24 16.25 -9.15
N ARG A 313 -0.44 17.34 -8.76
CA ARG A 313 -1.87 17.58 -9.06
C ARG A 313 -2.15 17.68 -10.56
N SER A 314 -1.26 18.33 -11.29
CA SER A 314 -1.37 18.45 -12.75
C SER A 314 -0.88 17.23 -13.52
N GLY A 315 -0.29 16.21 -12.83
CA GLY A 315 0.27 15.02 -13.47
C GLY A 315 1.54 15.29 -14.29
N THR A 316 2.22 16.40 -14.02
CA THR A 316 3.44 16.82 -14.74
C THR A 316 4.74 16.54 -13.99
N TYR A 317 4.65 16.03 -12.76
CA TYR A 317 5.84 15.64 -12.01
C TYR A 317 6.62 14.57 -12.77
N ARG A 318 7.93 14.74 -12.83
CA ARG A 318 8.84 13.82 -13.51
C ARG A 318 10.03 13.52 -12.60
N TYR A 319 10.12 12.28 -12.16
CA TYR A 319 11.24 11.82 -11.36
C TYR A 319 12.53 11.80 -12.19
N THR A 320 13.63 12.27 -11.63
CA THR A 320 14.95 12.23 -12.24
C THR A 320 15.96 11.70 -11.25
N ALA A 321 16.89 10.88 -11.71
CA ALA A 321 18.02 10.40 -10.93
C ALA A 321 19.31 10.55 -11.75
N ALA A 322 20.44 10.59 -11.08
CA ALA A 322 21.74 10.70 -11.74
C ALA A 322 22.25 9.33 -12.22
N GLY A 323 23.15 9.35 -13.19
CA GLY A 323 23.90 8.19 -13.67
C GLY A 323 23.06 7.13 -14.40
N PRO A 324 23.59 5.90 -14.52
CA PRO A 324 22.96 4.84 -15.31
C PRO A 324 21.54 4.47 -14.84
N PHE A 325 21.25 4.58 -13.54
CA PHE A 325 19.89 4.36 -13.03
C PHE A 325 18.93 5.44 -13.55
N GLY A 326 19.35 6.70 -13.58
CA GLY A 326 18.54 7.80 -14.13
C GLY A 326 18.24 7.62 -15.62
N GLU A 327 19.20 7.15 -16.41
CA GLU A 327 18.98 6.80 -17.82
C GLU A 327 17.96 5.65 -17.98
N ALA A 328 18.01 4.67 -17.09
CA ALA A 328 17.04 3.56 -17.09
C ALA A 328 15.63 4.04 -16.71
N VAL A 329 15.51 4.97 -15.76
CA VAL A 329 14.24 5.60 -15.39
C VAL A 329 13.61 6.31 -16.59
N GLU A 330 14.38 7.03 -17.40
CA GLU A 330 13.87 7.68 -18.61
C GLU A 330 13.35 6.67 -19.64
N ARG A 331 14.10 5.57 -19.87
CA ARG A 331 13.65 4.49 -20.76
C ARG A 331 12.41 3.78 -20.23
N ALA A 332 12.35 3.53 -18.92
CA ALA A 332 11.19 2.92 -18.27
C ALA A 332 9.94 3.79 -18.40
N ARG A 333 10.09 5.11 -18.25
CA ARG A 333 8.99 6.07 -18.43
C ARG A 333 8.45 6.02 -19.86
N GLU A 334 9.34 5.92 -20.85
CA GLU A 334 8.91 5.79 -22.24
C GLU A 334 8.17 4.48 -22.50
N SER A 335 8.61 3.36 -21.92
CA SER A 335 7.89 2.08 -22.00
C SER A 335 6.52 2.16 -21.32
N ALA A 336 6.46 2.72 -20.10
CA ALA A 336 5.22 2.88 -19.34
C ALA A 336 4.19 3.75 -20.06
N ARG A 337 4.62 4.82 -20.73
CA ARG A 337 3.78 5.72 -21.54
C ARG A 337 2.97 4.98 -22.59
N TRP A 338 3.53 3.90 -23.12
CA TRP A 338 2.90 3.07 -24.15
C TRP A 338 2.31 1.77 -23.62
N GLY A 339 2.20 1.63 -22.29
CA GLY A 339 1.56 0.50 -21.65
C GLY A 339 2.47 -0.71 -21.39
N ASP A 340 3.74 -0.68 -21.79
CA ASP A 340 4.71 -1.75 -21.46
C ASP A 340 5.21 -1.59 -20.02
N THR A 341 4.30 -1.84 -19.05
CA THR A 341 4.57 -1.70 -17.62
C THR A 341 5.56 -2.74 -17.10
N ASP A 342 5.53 -3.95 -17.64
CA ASP A 342 6.47 -5.02 -17.26
C ASP A 342 7.87 -4.76 -17.83
N GLY A 343 7.97 -4.24 -19.06
CA GLY A 343 9.24 -3.80 -19.64
C GLY A 343 9.84 -2.60 -18.92
N ALA A 344 9.00 -1.65 -18.53
CA ALA A 344 9.40 -0.50 -17.72
C ALA A 344 9.97 -0.94 -16.37
N TRP A 345 9.27 -1.84 -15.68
CA TRP A 345 9.72 -2.40 -14.41
C TRP A 345 11.06 -3.12 -14.53
N ARG A 346 11.20 -4.04 -15.50
CA ARG A 346 12.46 -4.76 -15.75
C ARG A 346 13.61 -3.79 -16.01
N THR A 347 13.38 -2.76 -16.84
CA THR A 347 14.40 -1.75 -17.15
C THR A 347 14.91 -1.03 -15.90
N MET A 348 14.01 -0.67 -14.97
CA MET A 348 14.40 -0.05 -13.71
C MET A 348 15.14 -1.02 -12.80
N MET A 349 14.66 -2.26 -12.70
CA MET A 349 15.23 -3.27 -11.81
C MET A 349 16.61 -3.74 -12.26
N ASP A 350 16.87 -3.85 -13.56
CA ASP A 350 18.19 -4.19 -14.11
C ASP A 350 19.24 -3.11 -13.81
N ALA A 351 18.81 -1.86 -13.70
CA ALA A 351 19.67 -0.74 -13.36
C ALA A 351 19.76 -0.43 -11.85
N LEU A 352 18.87 -0.99 -11.02
CA LEU A 352 18.81 -0.73 -9.58
C LEU A 352 20.15 -1.01 -8.85
N PRO A 353 20.93 -2.05 -9.18
CA PRO A 353 22.24 -2.27 -8.58
C PRO A 353 23.24 -1.11 -8.79
N LEU A 354 23.02 -0.29 -9.82
CA LEU A 354 23.86 0.87 -10.14
C LEU A 354 23.41 2.16 -9.44
N TRP A 355 22.22 2.13 -8.82
CA TRP A 355 21.73 3.25 -8.03
C TRP A 355 22.63 3.47 -6.80
N GLN A 356 22.83 4.73 -6.43
CA GLN A 356 23.61 5.11 -5.26
C GLN A 356 22.77 5.91 -4.27
N PRO A 357 22.83 5.61 -2.96
CA PRO A 357 22.15 6.39 -1.94
C PRO A 357 22.73 7.81 -1.85
N LEU A 358 21.88 8.79 -1.56
CA LEU A 358 22.26 10.19 -1.38
C LEU A 358 23.02 10.44 -0.06
N GLY A 359 22.94 9.49 0.86
CA GLY A 359 23.60 9.54 2.17
C GLY A 359 23.28 8.32 3.03
N PRO A 360 23.69 8.33 4.32
CA PRO A 360 23.52 7.18 5.21
C PRO A 360 22.07 6.85 5.53
N ASP A 361 21.14 7.80 5.40
CA ASP A 361 19.73 7.61 5.74
C ASP A 361 18.86 7.40 4.50
N HIS A 362 19.44 6.94 3.40
CA HIS A 362 18.77 6.69 2.14
C HIS A 362 18.93 5.23 1.71
N LEU A 363 17.81 4.49 1.61
CA LEU A 363 17.81 3.06 1.35
C LEU A 363 17.41 2.66 -0.07
N ALA A 364 16.57 3.47 -0.71
CA ALA A 364 16.03 3.16 -2.02
C ALA A 364 15.61 4.44 -2.76
N PRO A 365 15.62 4.45 -4.10
CA PRO A 365 14.99 5.53 -4.84
C PRO A 365 13.49 5.49 -4.58
N LEU A 366 12.92 6.55 -4.00
CA LEU A 366 11.49 6.64 -3.70
C LEU A 366 10.75 7.68 -4.53
N GLY A 367 11.45 8.69 -5.04
CA GLY A 367 10.83 9.80 -5.75
C GLY A 367 10.02 9.39 -6.98
N TRP A 368 10.38 8.27 -7.64
CA TRP A 368 9.65 7.76 -8.80
C TRP A 368 8.23 7.29 -8.46
N VAL A 369 7.94 6.99 -7.19
CA VAL A 369 6.59 6.60 -6.75
C VAL A 369 5.57 7.73 -6.93
N ALA A 370 6.03 8.98 -6.94
CA ALA A 370 5.21 10.15 -7.23
C ALA A 370 5.07 10.45 -8.73
N ASP A 371 5.89 9.84 -9.58
CA ASP A 371 5.84 10.03 -11.04
C ASP A 371 4.56 9.42 -11.61
N PRO A 372 3.74 10.18 -12.35
CA PRO A 372 2.44 9.72 -12.82
C PRO A 372 2.50 8.52 -13.77
N LEU A 373 3.62 8.29 -14.46
CA LEU A 373 3.83 7.15 -15.35
C LEU A 373 4.49 5.96 -14.65
N LEU A 374 5.39 6.23 -13.70
CA LEU A 374 6.17 5.18 -13.02
C LEU A 374 5.52 4.74 -11.71
N GLY A 375 4.90 5.65 -10.95
CA GLY A 375 4.28 5.34 -9.67
C GLY A 375 3.30 4.16 -9.71
N PRO A 376 2.43 4.06 -10.73
CA PRO A 376 1.55 2.91 -10.89
C PRO A 376 2.27 1.56 -11.05
N LEU A 377 3.56 1.55 -11.41
CA LEU A 377 4.34 0.30 -11.50
C LEU A 377 4.54 -0.37 -10.14
N LEU A 378 4.44 0.38 -9.03
CA LEU A 378 4.67 -0.15 -7.70
C LEU A 378 3.47 -0.99 -7.25
N THR A 379 3.68 -2.30 -7.16
CA THR A 379 2.81 -3.23 -6.43
C THR A 379 3.54 -3.71 -5.17
N SER A 380 2.82 -4.30 -4.21
CA SER A 380 3.47 -4.87 -3.01
C SER A 380 4.48 -5.98 -3.35
N GLU A 381 4.25 -6.73 -4.42
CA GLU A 381 5.17 -7.77 -4.91
C GLU A 381 6.44 -7.15 -5.51
N ARG A 382 6.27 -6.14 -6.35
CA ARG A 382 7.37 -5.39 -6.95
C ARG A 382 8.18 -4.63 -5.90
N GLY A 383 7.51 -4.07 -4.89
CA GLY A 383 8.19 -3.46 -3.75
C GLY A 383 9.07 -4.45 -2.99
N ARG A 384 8.56 -5.67 -2.72
CA ARG A 384 9.36 -6.74 -2.12
C ARG A 384 10.55 -7.12 -3.00
N ALA A 385 10.35 -7.26 -4.32
CA ALA A 385 11.43 -7.58 -5.26
C ALA A 385 12.51 -6.49 -5.27
N MET A 386 12.12 -5.20 -5.28
CA MET A 386 13.05 -4.07 -5.18
C MET A 386 13.85 -4.13 -3.88
N LEU A 387 13.20 -4.36 -2.75
CA LEU A 387 13.83 -4.45 -1.44
C LEU A 387 14.77 -5.65 -1.31
N SER A 388 14.50 -6.75 -2.02
CA SER A 388 15.35 -7.95 -2.07
C SER A 388 16.49 -7.84 -3.08
N THR A 389 16.53 -6.78 -3.89
CA THR A 389 17.58 -6.55 -4.88
C THR A 389 18.72 -5.76 -4.25
N PRO A 390 19.99 -6.22 -4.35
CA PRO A 390 21.17 -5.48 -3.92
C PRO A 390 21.29 -4.15 -4.66
N ARG A 391 21.68 -3.09 -3.93
CA ARG A 391 21.81 -1.73 -4.47
C ARG A 391 22.85 -0.93 -3.69
N GLY A 392 23.20 0.26 -4.15
CA GLY A 392 24.25 1.06 -3.51
C GLY A 392 25.65 0.43 -3.61
N GLY A 393 25.93 -0.29 -4.70
CA GLY A 393 27.22 -0.97 -4.90
C GLY A 393 27.44 -2.19 -4.00
N ARG A 394 26.41 -2.73 -3.37
CA ARG A 394 26.52 -3.90 -2.50
C ARG A 394 26.44 -5.21 -3.28
N PRO A 395 27.26 -6.22 -2.92
CA PRO A 395 27.07 -7.56 -3.43
C PRO A 395 25.82 -8.20 -2.83
N GLY A 396 25.15 -9.05 -3.60
CA GLY A 396 24.00 -9.81 -3.13
C GLY A 396 23.71 -11.01 -4.02
N GLY A 397 22.67 -11.77 -3.67
CA GLY A 397 22.21 -12.93 -4.41
C GLY A 397 21.52 -12.58 -5.75
N PRO A 398 21.22 -13.61 -6.58
CA PRO A 398 20.43 -13.41 -7.78
C PRO A 398 19.03 -12.88 -7.42
N ARG A 399 18.51 -12.04 -8.30
CA ARG A 399 17.15 -11.48 -8.20
C ARG A 399 16.10 -12.59 -8.39
N ALA A 400 14.98 -12.48 -7.67
CA ALA A 400 13.81 -13.33 -7.92
C ALA A 400 13.05 -12.78 -9.14
N ASP A 401 12.87 -13.61 -10.15
CA ASP A 401 12.22 -13.23 -11.43
C ASP A 401 10.69 -13.13 -11.36
N ASP A 402 10.06 -13.65 -10.29
CA ASP A 402 8.60 -13.79 -10.19
C ASP A 402 7.83 -12.46 -10.22
N ALA A 403 8.46 -11.35 -9.83
CA ALA A 403 7.84 -10.03 -9.80
C ALA A 403 7.94 -9.26 -11.14
N ASP A 404 8.59 -9.83 -12.16
CA ASP A 404 8.78 -9.15 -13.44
C ASP A 404 7.51 -9.10 -14.29
N ARG A 405 6.56 -9.99 -14.02
CA ARG A 405 5.26 -10.02 -14.67
C ARG A 405 4.15 -9.72 -13.69
N SER A 406 3.44 -8.61 -13.89
CA SER A 406 2.20 -8.29 -13.18
C SER A 406 0.97 -8.36 -14.08
N ASP A 407 1.15 -8.25 -15.38
CA ASP A 407 0.06 -8.37 -16.34
C ASP A 407 -0.26 -9.86 -16.62
N PRO A 408 -1.54 -10.26 -16.57
CA PRO A 408 -1.98 -11.58 -16.98
C PRO A 408 -1.73 -11.78 -18.49
N GLU A 409 -1.42 -13.00 -18.87
CA GLU A 409 -1.29 -13.35 -20.28
C GLU A 409 -2.65 -13.30 -21.00
N GLY A 410 -2.68 -12.77 -22.23
CA GLY A 410 -3.85 -12.77 -23.08
C GLY A 410 -4.89 -11.70 -22.78
N LEU A 411 -6.15 -12.04 -23.07
CA LEU A 411 -7.31 -11.14 -23.02
C LEU A 411 -8.34 -11.55 -21.97
N SER A 412 -8.24 -12.76 -21.41
CA SER A 412 -9.27 -13.37 -20.54
C SER A 412 -9.58 -12.59 -19.26
N TRP A 413 -8.64 -11.74 -18.82
CA TRP A 413 -8.86 -10.85 -17.67
C TRP A 413 -10.01 -9.84 -17.88
N LEU A 414 -10.37 -9.52 -19.14
CA LEU A 414 -11.52 -8.68 -19.45
C LEU A 414 -12.85 -9.32 -19.04
N ALA A 415 -12.90 -10.65 -18.92
CA ALA A 415 -14.06 -11.41 -18.45
C ALA A 415 -14.05 -11.71 -16.94
N ASP A 416 -13.07 -11.21 -16.18
CA ASP A 416 -12.95 -11.45 -14.74
C ASP A 416 -13.74 -10.40 -13.95
N PRO A 417 -14.85 -10.76 -13.28
CA PRO A 417 -15.67 -9.80 -12.53
C PRO A 417 -14.97 -9.31 -11.23
N ALA A 418 -13.96 -10.04 -10.74
CA ALA A 418 -13.18 -9.63 -9.57
C ALA A 418 -12.00 -8.73 -9.96
N ALA A 419 -11.76 -8.52 -11.27
CA ALA A 419 -10.68 -7.66 -11.71
C ALA A 419 -10.97 -6.19 -11.34
N PRO A 420 -10.01 -5.46 -10.76
CA PRO A 420 -10.13 -4.03 -10.62
C PRO A 420 -10.37 -3.39 -11.99
N GLY A 421 -11.38 -2.53 -12.09
CA GLY A 421 -11.83 -1.96 -13.36
C GLY A 421 -12.70 -2.93 -14.17
N ASP A 422 -13.57 -3.70 -13.52
CA ASP A 422 -14.52 -4.60 -14.17
C ASP A 422 -15.26 -3.86 -15.30
N HIS A 423 -14.90 -4.21 -16.54
CA HIS A 423 -15.54 -3.69 -17.73
C HIS A 423 -16.63 -4.68 -18.16
N THR A 424 -17.88 -4.41 -17.80
CA THR A 424 -19.04 -5.23 -18.23
C THR A 424 -19.24 -5.18 -19.75
N SER A 425 -18.75 -4.11 -20.37
CA SER A 425 -18.65 -3.95 -21.81
C SER A 425 -17.34 -3.23 -22.18
N TYR A 426 -16.76 -3.60 -23.31
CA TYR A 426 -15.51 -3.01 -23.79
C TYR A 426 -15.41 -3.17 -25.31
N ARG A 427 -14.59 -2.32 -25.95
CA ARG A 427 -14.19 -2.49 -27.34
C ARG A 427 -12.72 -2.13 -27.52
N PHE A 428 -12.07 -2.84 -28.41
CA PHE A 428 -10.69 -2.54 -28.77
C PHE A 428 -10.38 -2.90 -30.22
N VAL A 429 -9.37 -2.22 -30.74
CA VAL A 429 -8.74 -2.51 -32.02
C VAL A 429 -7.29 -2.87 -31.78
N LEU A 430 -6.84 -3.98 -32.34
CA LEU A 430 -5.44 -4.37 -32.39
C LEU A 430 -4.95 -4.24 -33.84
N VAL A 431 -3.79 -3.62 -34.04
CA VAL A 431 -3.18 -3.46 -35.36
C VAL A 431 -1.74 -3.97 -35.34
N GLU A 432 -1.43 -4.94 -36.20
CA GLU A 432 -0.12 -5.58 -36.27
C GLU A 432 0.88 -4.69 -37.04
N GLY A 433 2.10 -4.56 -36.51
CA GLY A 433 3.20 -3.86 -37.18
C GLY A 433 3.02 -2.35 -37.36
N VAL A 434 2.12 -1.74 -36.58
CA VAL A 434 1.85 -0.30 -36.57
C VAL A 434 2.22 0.26 -35.22
N GLU A 435 2.86 1.40 -35.19
CA GLU A 435 3.20 2.05 -33.93
C GLU A 435 1.97 2.73 -33.30
N PRO A 436 1.86 2.78 -31.96
CA PRO A 436 0.68 3.33 -31.29
C PRO A 436 0.37 4.79 -31.71
N TRP A 437 1.36 5.61 -31.96
CA TRP A 437 1.18 7.01 -32.36
C TRP A 437 0.64 7.19 -33.80
N ASP A 438 0.61 6.12 -34.61
CA ASP A 438 0.03 6.12 -35.96
C ASP A 438 -1.46 5.71 -35.96
N LEU A 439 -1.98 5.19 -34.83
CA LEU A 439 -3.39 4.74 -34.74
C LEU A 439 -4.41 5.87 -34.93
N PRO A 440 -4.20 7.12 -34.45
CA PRO A 440 -5.14 8.20 -34.72
C PRO A 440 -5.40 8.45 -36.21
N GLY A 441 -4.34 8.40 -37.03
CA GLY A 441 -4.46 8.55 -38.49
C GLY A 441 -5.33 7.50 -39.19
N ARG A 442 -5.59 6.36 -38.53
CA ARG A 442 -6.37 5.23 -39.04
C ARG A 442 -7.80 5.16 -38.48
N LEU A 443 -7.97 5.62 -37.23
CA LEU A 443 -9.20 5.38 -36.46
C LEU A 443 -9.98 6.66 -36.10
N ALA A 444 -9.37 7.84 -36.18
CA ALA A 444 -10.02 9.10 -35.88
C ALA A 444 -10.81 9.68 -37.08
N ASP A 445 -11.66 10.68 -36.79
CA ASP A 445 -12.29 11.50 -37.82
C ASP A 445 -11.35 12.65 -38.21
N GLY A 446 -11.03 12.74 -39.51
CA GLY A 446 -10.30 13.85 -40.11
C GLY A 446 -8.78 13.66 -40.17
N GLU A 447 -8.12 14.44 -41.02
CA GLU A 447 -6.67 14.48 -41.16
C GLU A 447 -6.05 15.25 -39.99
N GLY A 448 -5.00 14.69 -39.38
CA GLY A 448 -4.21 15.37 -38.34
C GLY A 448 -4.72 15.19 -36.91
N ALA A 449 -5.48 14.13 -36.62
CA ALA A 449 -5.81 13.78 -35.25
C ALA A 449 -4.54 13.53 -34.43
N ALA A 450 -4.36 14.31 -33.36
CA ALA A 450 -3.23 14.19 -32.46
C ALA A 450 -3.59 13.34 -31.23
N LEU A 451 -2.56 12.75 -30.62
CA LEU A 451 -2.66 12.12 -29.31
C LEU A 451 -2.74 13.19 -28.22
N ASP A 452 -3.62 12.98 -27.28
CA ASP A 452 -3.62 13.73 -26.01
C ASP A 452 -2.49 13.24 -25.10
N GLU A 453 -2.09 14.06 -24.13
CA GLU A 453 -1.13 13.66 -23.09
C GLU A 453 -1.66 12.46 -22.31
N PRO A 454 -0.75 11.60 -21.77
CA PRO A 454 -1.14 10.42 -21.02
C PRO A 454 -2.05 10.75 -19.85
N MET A 455 -3.18 10.07 -19.75
CA MET A 455 -4.17 10.25 -18.69
C MET A 455 -4.70 8.89 -18.19
N THR A 456 -5.22 8.87 -16.97
CA THR A 456 -5.88 7.68 -16.42
C THR A 456 -7.23 7.45 -17.12
N SER A 457 -7.76 6.22 -17.02
CA SER A 457 -9.10 5.88 -17.53
C SER A 457 -10.19 6.78 -16.92
N PHE A 458 -10.06 7.12 -15.63
CA PHE A 458 -10.98 8.04 -14.94
C PHE A 458 -10.90 9.48 -15.48
N GLU A 459 -9.69 10.01 -15.69
CA GLU A 459 -9.50 11.36 -16.26
C GLU A 459 -10.04 11.42 -17.70
N ALA A 460 -9.77 10.39 -18.51
CA ALA A 460 -10.28 10.27 -19.87
C ALA A 460 -11.81 10.29 -19.90
N ARG A 461 -12.45 9.48 -19.07
CA ARG A 461 -13.90 9.44 -18.93
C ARG A 461 -14.48 10.77 -18.45
N SER A 462 -13.87 11.38 -17.42
CA SER A 462 -14.30 12.68 -16.89
C SER A 462 -14.16 13.80 -17.91
N ARG A 463 -13.09 13.79 -18.70
CA ARG A 463 -12.85 14.74 -19.79
C ARG A 463 -13.88 14.58 -20.90
N TRP A 464 -14.13 13.33 -21.30
CA TRP A 464 -15.13 13.00 -22.31
C TRP A 464 -16.53 13.48 -21.94
N LEU A 465 -16.98 13.21 -20.71
CA LEU A 465 -18.30 13.62 -20.21
C LEU A 465 -18.45 15.15 -20.14
N ARG A 466 -17.41 15.87 -19.72
CA ARG A 466 -17.44 17.34 -19.62
C ARG A 466 -17.36 18.05 -20.97
N GLY A 467 -16.69 17.44 -21.95
CA GLY A 467 -16.52 18.03 -23.29
C GLY A 467 -17.74 17.89 -24.21
N ARG A 468 -18.67 17.02 -23.85
CA ARG A 468 -19.81 16.66 -24.67
C ARG A 468 -20.99 17.64 -24.45
N ARG A 469 -21.14 18.63 -25.31
CA ARG A 469 -22.24 19.62 -25.25
C ARG A 469 -23.58 19.12 -25.78
N GLU A 470 -23.57 18.11 -26.67
CA GLU A 470 -24.77 17.49 -27.23
C GLU A 470 -24.64 15.98 -27.27
N PHE A 471 -25.61 15.28 -26.71
CA PHE A 471 -25.74 13.84 -26.84
C PHE A 471 -26.51 13.53 -28.12
N SER A 472 -25.81 12.98 -29.10
CA SER A 472 -26.47 12.31 -30.22
C SER A 472 -26.51 10.81 -29.91
N SER A 473 -27.70 10.23 -29.90
CA SER A 473 -27.90 8.77 -29.79
C SER A 473 -27.36 7.99 -31.01
N PHE A 474 -26.84 8.71 -31.99
CA PHE A 474 -26.28 8.14 -33.22
C PHE A 474 -24.76 8.29 -33.33
N ASP A 475 -24.15 8.89 -32.35
CA ASP A 475 -22.72 9.16 -32.30
C ASP A 475 -22.09 8.40 -31.14
N ASP A 476 -21.36 7.35 -31.47
CA ASP A 476 -20.63 6.53 -30.51
C ASP A 476 -19.11 6.79 -30.51
N ARG A 477 -18.69 7.96 -31.04
CA ARG A 477 -17.29 8.39 -30.87
C ARG A 477 -16.85 8.26 -29.42
N ALA A 478 -15.62 7.83 -29.20
CA ALA A 478 -15.07 7.61 -27.89
C ALA A 478 -13.65 8.17 -27.78
N LEU A 479 -13.29 8.56 -26.57
CA LEU A 479 -11.90 8.82 -26.21
C LEU A 479 -11.26 7.49 -25.82
N VAL A 480 -10.40 6.95 -26.68
CA VAL A 480 -9.77 5.64 -26.49
C VAL A 480 -8.35 5.76 -25.97
N ALA A 481 -7.96 4.84 -25.10
CA ALA A 481 -6.57 4.69 -24.64
C ALA A 481 -5.75 3.95 -25.71
N VAL A 482 -4.47 4.33 -25.87
CA VAL A 482 -3.58 3.80 -26.90
C VAL A 482 -2.29 3.30 -26.29
N GLY A 483 -1.82 2.15 -26.77
CA GLY A 483 -0.55 1.58 -26.30
C GLY A 483 -0.10 0.37 -27.11
N ARG A 484 0.89 -0.34 -26.58
CA ARG A 484 1.45 -1.57 -27.15
C ARG A 484 0.78 -2.80 -26.55
N ALA A 485 0.41 -3.75 -27.38
CA ALA A 485 -0.09 -5.06 -27.00
C ALA A 485 1.00 -6.11 -27.31
N GLY A 486 2.07 -6.10 -26.55
CA GLY A 486 3.29 -6.87 -26.82
C GLY A 486 4.19 -6.24 -27.90
N ALA A 487 5.12 -7.04 -28.45
CA ALA A 487 6.16 -6.53 -29.35
C ALA A 487 5.66 -6.22 -30.78
N ARG A 488 4.52 -6.78 -31.19
CA ARG A 488 4.07 -6.75 -32.58
C ARG A 488 2.78 -5.97 -32.80
N TRP A 489 2.00 -5.72 -31.76
CA TRP A 489 0.67 -5.14 -31.86
C TRP A 489 0.59 -3.81 -31.12
N SER A 490 -0.18 -2.89 -31.68
CA SER A 490 -0.66 -1.71 -30.99
C SER A 490 -2.16 -1.81 -30.76
N PHE A 491 -2.65 -1.22 -29.70
CA PHE A 491 -4.07 -1.24 -29.35
C PHE A 491 -4.68 0.17 -29.23
N ALA A 492 -5.98 0.26 -29.49
CA ALA A 492 -6.85 1.33 -29.05
C ALA A 492 -7.99 0.70 -28.24
N PHE A 493 -8.19 1.12 -27.00
CA PHE A 493 -9.11 0.51 -26.03
C PHE A 493 -10.09 1.52 -25.43
N ASP A 494 -11.37 1.10 -25.32
CA ASP A 494 -12.45 1.84 -24.66
C ASP A 494 -13.22 0.88 -23.75
N GLY A 495 -13.25 1.15 -22.45
CA GLY A 495 -14.02 0.39 -21.47
C GLY A 495 -15.41 0.99 -21.22
N ASP A 496 -16.30 0.20 -20.61
CA ASP A 496 -17.68 0.60 -20.26
C ASP A 496 -18.49 1.18 -21.43
N ARG A 497 -18.43 0.49 -22.57
CA ARG A 497 -19.08 0.93 -23.79
C ARG A 497 -20.08 -0.13 -24.32
N PRO A 498 -21.37 -0.07 -23.91
CA PRO A 498 -22.40 -0.95 -24.44
C PRO A 498 -22.67 -0.66 -25.92
N CYS A 499 -23.00 -1.69 -26.71
CA CYS A 499 -23.42 -1.54 -28.07
C CYS A 499 -24.95 -1.30 -28.15
N LEU A 500 -25.35 -0.03 -28.15
CA LEU A 500 -26.79 0.34 -28.16
C LEU A 500 -27.47 0.22 -29.51
N ALA A 501 -26.73 -0.06 -30.57
CA ALA A 501 -27.29 -0.16 -31.93
C ALA A 501 -26.60 -1.25 -32.77
N PRO A 502 -26.71 -2.55 -32.38
CA PRO A 502 -26.00 -3.65 -33.05
C PRO A 502 -26.21 -3.75 -34.55
N ARG A 503 -27.41 -3.40 -35.02
CA ARG A 503 -27.77 -3.45 -36.46
C ARG A 503 -27.11 -2.34 -37.31
N ARG A 504 -26.60 -1.31 -36.67
CA ARG A 504 -25.93 -0.18 -37.34
C ARG A 504 -24.41 -0.18 -37.14
N PHE A 505 -23.89 -1.18 -36.44
CA PHE A 505 -22.47 -1.31 -36.23
C PHE A 505 -21.73 -1.55 -37.56
N VAL A 506 -20.61 -0.84 -37.72
CA VAL A 506 -19.69 -0.97 -38.85
C VAL A 506 -18.28 -1.13 -38.30
N SER A 507 -17.69 -2.29 -38.50
CA SER A 507 -16.35 -2.56 -38.01
C SER A 507 -15.32 -1.59 -38.60
N PRO A 508 -14.46 -0.99 -37.78
CA PRO A 508 -13.32 -0.20 -38.24
C PRO A 508 -12.14 -1.05 -38.76
N ALA A 509 -12.20 -2.39 -38.72
CA ALA A 509 -11.08 -3.28 -39.01
C ALA A 509 -10.43 -3.00 -40.37
N ALA A 510 -11.24 -2.87 -41.45
CA ALA A 510 -10.74 -2.60 -42.79
C ALA A 510 -10.05 -1.23 -42.91
N ALA A 511 -10.56 -0.21 -42.23
CA ALA A 511 -9.95 1.11 -42.19
C ALA A 511 -8.67 1.14 -41.36
N ALA A 512 -8.61 0.35 -40.29
CA ALA A 512 -7.46 0.29 -39.39
C ALA A 512 -6.25 -0.43 -40.02
N CYS A 513 -6.48 -1.43 -40.87
CA CYS A 513 -5.42 -2.36 -41.28
C CYS A 513 -4.56 -1.88 -42.45
N ALA A 514 -5.04 -0.95 -43.34
CA ALA A 514 -4.31 -0.54 -44.54
C ALA A 514 -3.49 -1.68 -45.21
N ASP A 515 -2.24 -1.82 -44.85
CA ASP A 515 -1.26 -2.84 -45.30
C ASP A 515 -0.92 -3.90 -44.23
N ALA A 516 -1.52 -3.81 -43.05
CA ALA A 516 -1.27 -4.70 -41.89
C ALA A 516 -2.48 -5.62 -41.64
N ARG A 517 -2.48 -6.34 -40.55
CA ARG A 517 -3.63 -7.07 -40.02
C ARG A 517 -4.26 -6.27 -38.86
N ALA A 518 -5.59 -6.17 -38.87
CA ALA A 518 -6.32 -5.58 -37.75
C ALA A 518 -7.33 -6.57 -37.18
N VAL A 519 -7.51 -6.57 -35.88
CA VAL A 519 -8.50 -7.34 -35.13
C VAL A 519 -9.34 -6.36 -34.33
N VAL A 520 -10.68 -6.42 -34.48
CA VAL A 520 -11.60 -5.62 -33.68
C VAL A 520 -12.46 -6.54 -32.86
N VAL A 521 -12.54 -6.24 -31.58
CA VAL A 521 -13.41 -6.92 -30.63
C VAL A 521 -14.30 -5.89 -29.95
N TRP A 522 -15.57 -6.22 -29.80
CA TRP A 522 -16.51 -5.49 -28.98
C TRP A 522 -17.29 -6.51 -28.14
N GLY A 523 -17.01 -6.57 -26.85
CA GLY A 523 -17.63 -7.44 -25.85
C GLY A 523 -18.64 -6.70 -25.01
N GLY A 524 -19.74 -7.35 -24.67
CA GLY A 524 -20.84 -6.83 -23.85
C GLY A 524 -21.84 -7.93 -23.52
N LEU A 525 -21.38 -9.17 -23.33
CA LEU A 525 -22.26 -10.29 -22.94
C LEU A 525 -22.77 -10.15 -21.49
N ARG A 526 -22.08 -9.38 -20.67
CA ARG A 526 -22.37 -9.14 -19.26
C ARG A 526 -23.04 -7.79 -18.99
N ASP A 527 -23.28 -7.00 -20.04
CA ASP A 527 -23.84 -5.66 -19.90
C ASP A 527 -25.32 -5.73 -19.48
N GLY A 528 -25.64 -5.21 -18.29
CA GLY A 528 -27.01 -5.15 -17.78
C GLY A 528 -27.87 -4.02 -18.37
N TYR A 529 -27.31 -3.16 -19.23
CA TYR A 529 -27.99 -2.01 -19.83
C TYR A 529 -28.45 -2.24 -21.29
N GLY A 530 -28.06 -3.37 -21.90
CA GLY A 530 -28.41 -3.71 -23.28
C GLY A 530 -28.59 -5.21 -23.49
N ASP A 531 -28.99 -5.60 -24.70
CA ASP A 531 -29.00 -7.00 -25.08
C ASP A 531 -27.57 -7.53 -25.21
N PRO A 532 -27.32 -8.81 -24.88
CA PRO A 532 -25.99 -9.40 -24.98
C PRO A 532 -25.40 -9.24 -26.37
N PHE A 533 -24.21 -8.68 -26.45
CA PHE A 533 -23.54 -8.37 -27.72
C PHE A 533 -22.09 -8.85 -27.71
N PHE A 534 -21.66 -9.49 -28.79
CA PHE A 534 -20.25 -9.77 -29.05
C PHE A 534 -19.94 -9.69 -30.53
N HIS A 535 -18.84 -9.01 -30.87
CA HIS A 535 -18.36 -8.89 -32.24
C HIS A 535 -16.85 -9.19 -32.29
N LEU A 536 -16.48 -9.96 -33.32
CA LEU A 536 -15.12 -10.14 -33.77
C LEU A 536 -15.03 -9.89 -35.26
N SER A 537 -14.13 -9.04 -35.71
CA SER A 537 -13.77 -8.91 -37.10
C SER A 537 -12.27 -8.82 -37.32
N VAL A 538 -11.80 -9.41 -38.41
CA VAL A 538 -10.41 -9.44 -38.82
C VAL A 538 -10.28 -8.94 -40.24
N ALA A 539 -9.35 -8.02 -40.44
CA ALA A 539 -9.10 -7.43 -41.77
C ALA A 539 -7.59 -7.46 -42.08
N ARG A 540 -7.28 -7.44 -43.35
CA ARG A 540 -5.91 -7.35 -43.87
C ARG A 540 -5.90 -6.65 -45.22
N GLY A 541 -4.92 -5.76 -45.46
CA GLY A 541 -4.77 -5.08 -46.73
C GLY A 541 -5.99 -4.24 -47.13
N GLY A 542 -6.65 -3.60 -46.17
CA GLY A 542 -7.84 -2.76 -46.42
C GLY A 542 -9.15 -3.55 -46.62
N ALA A 543 -9.16 -4.87 -46.51
CA ALA A 543 -10.34 -5.70 -46.70
C ALA A 543 -10.64 -6.57 -45.48
N GLU A 544 -11.92 -6.69 -45.10
CA GLU A 544 -12.37 -7.64 -44.09
C GLU A 544 -12.19 -9.07 -44.61
N LEU A 545 -11.51 -9.92 -43.84
CA LEU A 545 -11.30 -11.33 -44.15
C LEU A 545 -12.45 -12.19 -43.64
N TYR A 546 -12.82 -11.97 -42.38
CA TYR A 546 -13.95 -12.63 -41.75
C TYR A 546 -14.43 -11.83 -40.54
N ALA A 547 -15.68 -12.04 -40.20
CA ALA A 547 -16.28 -11.49 -38.99
C ALA A 547 -17.42 -12.37 -38.49
N PHE A 548 -17.73 -12.26 -37.21
CA PHE A 548 -19.02 -12.66 -36.69
C PHE A 548 -19.54 -11.66 -35.68
N THR A 549 -20.85 -11.59 -35.55
CA THR A 549 -21.56 -10.78 -34.56
C THR A 549 -22.64 -11.64 -33.92
N TYR A 550 -22.62 -11.74 -32.62
CA TYR A 550 -23.72 -12.23 -31.79
C TYR A 550 -24.52 -11.02 -31.28
N ALA A 551 -25.78 -10.94 -31.65
CA ALA A 551 -26.70 -9.90 -31.20
C ALA A 551 -28.15 -10.37 -31.37
N ASP A 552 -29.08 -9.92 -30.53
CA ASP A 552 -30.51 -10.25 -30.59
C ASP A 552 -30.77 -11.79 -30.57
N GLY A 553 -29.90 -12.61 -29.95
CA GLY A 553 -29.98 -14.07 -29.96
C GLY A 553 -29.55 -14.72 -31.31
N GLU A 554 -28.99 -13.96 -32.23
CA GLU A 554 -28.58 -14.45 -33.57
C GLU A 554 -27.08 -14.28 -33.78
N VAL A 555 -26.48 -15.25 -34.49
CA VAL A 555 -25.11 -15.17 -34.98
C VAL A 555 -25.10 -14.83 -36.47
N ARG A 556 -24.49 -13.70 -36.83
CA ARG A 556 -24.24 -13.30 -38.23
C ARG A 556 -22.77 -13.51 -38.55
N ARG A 557 -22.46 -14.05 -39.72
CA ARG A 557 -21.11 -14.39 -40.14
C ARG A 557 -20.78 -13.76 -41.51
N THR A 558 -19.49 -13.42 -41.65
CA THR A 558 -18.93 -12.95 -42.93
C THR A 558 -17.58 -13.65 -43.12
N GLY A 559 -17.32 -14.16 -44.32
CA GLY A 559 -16.06 -14.80 -44.66
C GLY A 559 -15.78 -16.16 -43.98
N PRO A 560 -14.63 -16.75 -44.28
CA PRO A 560 -14.23 -18.05 -43.71
C PRO A 560 -13.61 -17.87 -42.30
N ILE A 561 -14.39 -18.16 -41.27
CA ILE A 561 -13.95 -18.06 -39.88
C ILE A 561 -13.10 -19.28 -39.52
N PRO A 562 -11.92 -19.13 -38.87
CA PRO A 562 -11.12 -20.24 -38.39
C PRO A 562 -11.91 -21.14 -37.45
N PRO A 563 -11.65 -22.50 -37.46
CA PRO A 563 -12.41 -23.44 -36.64
C PRO A 563 -12.36 -23.15 -35.14
N ASP A 564 -11.24 -22.62 -34.65
CA ASP A 564 -11.09 -22.28 -33.22
C ASP A 564 -11.86 -21.02 -32.82
N LEU A 565 -12.23 -20.17 -33.77
CA LEU A 565 -13.04 -18.98 -33.60
C LEU A 565 -14.48 -19.16 -34.07
N ASP A 566 -14.89 -20.37 -34.47
CA ASP A 566 -16.26 -20.61 -34.96
C ASP A 566 -17.28 -20.31 -33.85
N PRO A 567 -18.19 -19.33 -34.06
CA PRO A 567 -19.15 -18.93 -33.05
C PRO A 567 -20.09 -20.05 -32.59
N ASP A 568 -20.29 -21.14 -33.36
CA ASP A 568 -21.10 -22.29 -32.91
C ASP A 568 -20.51 -23.01 -31.71
N ARG A 569 -19.22 -22.84 -31.45
CA ARG A 569 -18.56 -23.37 -30.23
C ARG A 569 -18.97 -22.61 -28.96
N PHE A 570 -19.33 -21.35 -29.11
CA PHE A 570 -19.60 -20.44 -28.00
C PHE A 570 -21.10 -20.13 -27.85
N PHE A 571 -21.86 -20.20 -28.94
CA PHE A 571 -23.30 -19.94 -29.00
C PHE A 571 -24.06 -21.13 -29.65
N PRO A 572 -24.02 -22.35 -29.02
CA PRO A 572 -24.52 -23.57 -29.69
C PRO A 572 -26.03 -23.64 -29.91
N SER A 573 -26.80 -22.86 -29.15
CA SER A 573 -28.29 -22.92 -29.20
C SER A 573 -28.95 -21.68 -29.80
N GLN A 574 -28.19 -20.72 -30.29
CA GLN A 574 -28.65 -19.36 -30.66
C GLN A 574 -29.35 -18.60 -29.49
N GLU A 575 -29.75 -19.30 -28.44
CA GLU A 575 -30.10 -18.68 -27.16
C GLU A 575 -28.81 -18.30 -26.47
N GLY A 576 -28.62 -17.02 -26.14
CA GLY A 576 -27.45 -16.52 -25.48
C GLY A 576 -27.20 -17.18 -24.12
N PRO A 577 -26.04 -16.93 -23.52
CA PRO A 577 -25.71 -17.52 -22.22
C PRO A 577 -26.79 -17.20 -21.19
N ALA A 578 -27.40 -18.23 -20.61
CA ALA A 578 -28.46 -18.08 -19.63
C ALA A 578 -27.88 -17.70 -18.26
N GLY A 579 -27.85 -16.39 -17.97
CA GLY A 579 -27.38 -15.83 -16.71
C GLY A 579 -25.92 -15.37 -16.72
N THR A 580 -25.56 -14.60 -15.69
CA THR A 580 -24.29 -13.90 -15.58
C THR A 580 -23.08 -14.84 -15.60
N GLU A 581 -23.14 -15.98 -14.94
CA GLU A 581 -22.03 -16.94 -14.86
C GLU A 581 -21.74 -17.61 -16.21
N ALA A 582 -22.80 -17.95 -16.95
CA ALA A 582 -22.68 -18.48 -18.31
C ALA A 582 -22.10 -17.42 -19.27
N ALA A 583 -22.51 -16.17 -19.14
CA ALA A 583 -21.97 -15.05 -19.93
C ALA A 583 -20.47 -14.86 -19.68
N ILE A 584 -20.02 -14.87 -18.41
CA ILE A 584 -18.60 -14.80 -18.03
C ILE A 584 -17.80 -15.94 -18.64
N SER A 585 -18.32 -17.18 -18.54
CA SER A 585 -17.63 -18.37 -19.07
C SER A 585 -17.51 -18.32 -20.59
N THR A 586 -18.57 -17.94 -21.28
CA THR A 586 -18.60 -17.80 -22.75
C THR A 586 -17.63 -16.71 -23.23
N GLU A 587 -17.67 -15.55 -22.58
CA GLU A 587 -16.80 -14.42 -22.91
C GLU A 587 -15.32 -14.76 -22.68
N ARG A 588 -15.00 -15.43 -21.57
CA ARG A 588 -13.64 -15.91 -21.27
C ARG A 588 -13.14 -16.87 -22.35
N ALA A 589 -13.95 -17.85 -22.72
CA ALA A 589 -13.59 -18.82 -23.78
C ALA A 589 -13.34 -18.14 -25.12
N LEU A 590 -14.14 -17.14 -25.50
CA LEU A 590 -13.95 -16.33 -26.70
C LEU A 590 -12.61 -15.57 -26.66
N LEU A 591 -12.31 -14.91 -25.55
CA LEU A 591 -11.09 -14.13 -25.38
C LEU A 591 -9.84 -15.03 -25.38
N GLU A 592 -9.92 -16.22 -24.80
CA GLU A 592 -8.87 -17.23 -24.85
C GLU A 592 -8.63 -17.74 -26.28
N ALA A 593 -9.68 -17.99 -27.03
CA ALA A 593 -9.57 -18.41 -28.43
C ALA A 593 -8.93 -17.29 -29.30
N ILE A 594 -9.32 -16.03 -29.10
CA ILE A 594 -8.71 -14.87 -29.77
C ILE A 594 -7.24 -14.74 -29.39
N THR A 595 -6.92 -14.91 -28.11
CA THR A 595 -5.53 -14.92 -27.65
C THR A 595 -4.70 -16.00 -28.33
N GLY A 596 -5.24 -17.23 -28.44
CA GLY A 596 -4.56 -18.36 -29.05
C GLY A 596 -4.31 -18.16 -30.55
N GLU A 597 -5.29 -17.61 -31.28
CA GLU A 597 -5.19 -17.38 -32.73
C GLU A 597 -4.18 -16.29 -33.10
N PHE A 598 -4.13 -15.19 -32.32
CA PHE A 598 -3.33 -14.01 -32.68
C PHE A 598 -2.07 -13.84 -31.84
N GLY A 599 -1.91 -14.55 -30.74
CA GLY A 599 -0.80 -14.37 -29.80
C GLY A 599 -0.78 -12.97 -29.19
N VAL A 600 -1.97 -12.43 -28.84
CA VAL A 600 -2.15 -11.06 -28.35
C VAL A 600 -2.42 -11.03 -26.86
N HIS A 601 -2.00 -9.94 -26.21
CA HIS A 601 -2.38 -9.60 -24.86
C HIS A 601 -2.65 -8.09 -24.75
N LEU A 602 -3.51 -7.68 -23.84
CA LEU A 602 -3.69 -6.28 -23.48
C LEU A 602 -3.09 -6.04 -22.09
N PRO A 603 -2.34 -4.92 -21.91
CA PRO A 603 -1.70 -4.62 -20.63
C PRO A 603 -2.75 -4.16 -19.60
N ARG A 604 -3.26 -5.10 -18.81
CA ARG A 604 -4.29 -4.85 -17.78
C ARG A 604 -3.86 -3.74 -16.84
N HIS A 605 -2.63 -3.81 -16.34
CA HIS A 605 -2.14 -2.84 -15.36
C HIS A 605 -2.12 -1.42 -15.91
N ALA A 606 -1.61 -1.25 -17.15
CA ALA A 606 -1.59 0.05 -17.81
C ALA A 606 -2.99 0.59 -18.11
N ILE A 607 -3.93 -0.26 -18.54
CA ILE A 607 -5.31 0.12 -18.84
C ILE A 607 -6.07 0.50 -17.57
N THR A 608 -5.87 -0.24 -16.48
CA THR A 608 -6.63 -0.06 -15.24
C THR A 608 -6.05 1.05 -14.35
N TRP A 609 -4.73 1.08 -14.18
CA TRP A 609 -4.04 1.92 -13.20
C TRP A 609 -3.07 2.93 -13.81
N GLY A 610 -2.61 2.67 -15.04
CA GLY A 610 -1.62 3.49 -15.72
C GLY A 610 -2.20 4.76 -16.32
N ARG A 611 -1.32 5.50 -16.98
CA ARG A 611 -1.67 6.67 -17.80
C ARG A 611 -1.26 6.37 -19.24
N LEU A 612 -2.21 6.41 -20.13
CA LEU A 612 -2.02 6.14 -21.57
C LEU A 612 -2.39 7.37 -22.40
N HIS A 613 -1.75 7.54 -23.53
CA HIS A 613 -2.18 8.49 -24.53
C HIS A 613 -3.60 8.16 -24.97
N THR A 614 -4.37 9.18 -25.35
CA THR A 614 -5.74 9.02 -25.83
C THR A 614 -5.97 9.80 -27.11
N PHE A 615 -6.98 9.39 -27.86
CA PHE A 615 -7.52 10.17 -28.98
C PHE A 615 -9.01 9.86 -29.19
N THR A 616 -9.74 10.74 -29.90
CA THR A 616 -11.15 10.53 -30.18
C THR A 616 -11.31 9.74 -31.50
N THR A 617 -11.99 8.58 -31.44
CA THR A 617 -12.28 7.74 -32.61
C THR A 617 -13.37 8.34 -33.48
N ARG A 618 -13.45 7.91 -34.76
CA ARG A 618 -14.70 8.02 -35.53
C ARG A 618 -15.80 7.17 -34.92
N SER A 619 -17.06 7.46 -35.25
CA SER A 619 -18.18 6.59 -34.88
C SER A 619 -18.07 5.23 -35.60
N TRP A 620 -18.30 4.14 -34.84
CA TRP A 620 -18.41 2.79 -35.38
C TRP A 620 -19.86 2.41 -35.65
N ILE A 621 -20.78 3.32 -35.41
CA ILE A 621 -22.20 3.19 -35.71
C ILE A 621 -22.53 4.12 -36.88
N ARG A 622 -23.08 3.56 -37.95
CA ARG A 622 -23.55 4.38 -39.09
C ARG A 622 -24.79 5.20 -38.69
N PRO A 623 -24.99 6.37 -39.26
CA PRO A 623 -26.22 7.11 -39.07
C PRO A 623 -27.45 6.30 -39.57
N PRO A 624 -28.65 6.61 -39.06
CA PRO A 624 -29.88 5.98 -39.53
C PRO A 624 -30.07 6.16 -41.04
N GLN A 625 -30.63 5.14 -41.68
CA GLN A 625 -31.05 5.19 -43.10
C GLN A 625 -32.55 5.49 -43.19
N ASP A 626 -32.99 5.96 -44.37
CA ASP A 626 -34.39 6.22 -44.64
C ASP A 626 -35.23 4.95 -44.42
N GLY A 627 -36.28 5.05 -43.59
CA GLY A 627 -37.16 3.94 -43.24
C GLY A 627 -36.78 3.20 -41.96
N GLU A 628 -35.62 3.47 -41.31
CA GLU A 628 -35.30 2.96 -39.98
C GLU A 628 -36.06 3.77 -38.93
N THR A 629 -36.78 3.06 -38.04
CA THR A 629 -37.43 3.66 -36.86
C THR A 629 -36.64 3.35 -35.62
N PHE A 630 -36.51 4.33 -34.74
CA PHE A 630 -35.81 4.20 -33.44
C PHE A 630 -36.49 5.07 -32.40
N THR A 631 -36.37 4.66 -31.14
CA THR A 631 -36.87 5.41 -30.00
C THR A 631 -35.67 6.06 -29.28
N VAL A 632 -35.78 7.37 -29.05
CA VAL A 632 -34.80 8.13 -28.25
C VAL A 632 -35.43 8.45 -26.91
N THR A 633 -34.87 7.90 -25.82
CA THR A 633 -35.27 8.27 -24.47
C THR A 633 -34.26 9.26 -23.91
N ARG A 634 -34.71 10.49 -23.59
CA ARG A 634 -33.89 11.53 -23.00
C ARG A 634 -34.17 11.55 -21.49
N PHE A 635 -33.14 11.34 -20.69
CA PHE A 635 -33.20 11.57 -19.26
C PHE A 635 -32.64 12.97 -18.96
N GLU A 636 -33.47 13.85 -18.41
CA GLU A 636 -33.04 15.15 -17.91
C GLU A 636 -32.78 14.99 -16.40
N TRP A 637 -31.53 15.14 -15.99
CA TRP A 637 -31.20 15.26 -14.58
C TRP A 637 -31.45 16.71 -14.18
N GLY A 638 -32.45 16.93 -13.34
CA GLY A 638 -32.66 18.24 -12.74
C GLY A 638 -31.46 18.64 -11.88
N PRO A 639 -31.15 19.93 -11.77
CA PRO A 639 -30.13 20.39 -10.85
C PRO A 639 -30.58 20.07 -9.40
N ASN A 640 -29.78 19.29 -8.68
CA ASN A 640 -29.83 19.20 -7.22
C ASN A 640 -29.04 20.35 -6.61
#